data_66a3eb711ccc4f96a7c9f48b990b8255
#
_entry.id   66a3eb711ccc4f96a7c9f48b990b8255
#
_cell.length_a   1.000
_cell.length_b   1.000
_cell.length_c   1.000
_cell.angle_alpha   90.00
_cell.angle_beta   90.00
_cell.angle_gamma   90.00
#
_symmetry.space_group_name_H-M   'P 1'
#
loop_
_entity.id
_entity.type
_entity.pdbx_description
1 polymer ?
#
loop_
_entity_poly.entity_id
_entity_poly.type
_entity_poly.pdbx_seq_one_letter_code
_entity_poly.pdbx_strand_id
1 'polypeptide(L)'
;MFNKFFDRLFNGSNERDIKKMRQLVEEKINPQESALKKLSDSSLANKTNEFKARLAKGETLDDILPDAFAVIREASRRVLGMRQFDVQLIGGIILHRGNIAEMGTGEGKTLVATAPVYLNALEGKGAHVITVNDYLAKRDSEWMGQVYKFLGLSVGLIVHDLDFEQRKIAYNSDITYGTNNEFGFDYLRDNMVSSLDQMVQRPLHYCLIDEVDSILIDEARTPLIISGPGQKSTDNYYVMSKLVPQLKLGEDYTIDEKQKTVAPTEAGVSKMEKMLKVDNLYDTDNLELNHLFVQALRAQAMMERDRDYVVKDGEVVIVDEFTGRLMYGRRYSDGLHQAIEAKEGLQVQRESQTLATITFQNYFRMYDKLAGMTGTAKTEEQEFIKIYGLEVFQVPTNRPVQRKDLPDVIFKTKRGKYRAVVREIERRNATGQPMLIGTTSIEQSEQLSHMLKEAGIVHNVLNAKYHELEAQIVAQAGQKGQVTIATNMAGRGTDIVLGEGVSELGGLAIIGTERHESRRIDNQLRGRAGRQGDPGSSQFFLSLEDDLLRIFGGDNIKKFMEKMGLEEDEEIRSSMVSSAIQKAQKRVEERNFDIRKYVLEYDDVMNQQRKVVYEQRRKILEGQDMKDQILNMVDMLINHGLETYANPKLYPEEWDFDALIKYCEKYFLAPGEVKLDEIENMSREEIGRKLMDIAHETYEAREKSIGSSMMRELEKAVMLKVVDSKWMEHLDDMDMLKEGIGLRSYGQRNPIVEYKVEAFNIFSEMQQSMIETIILYLYHIQIQFTPSPENDDPSKKERIDSSVNNSEVSENDK
;
A
#
# COMPACT_ATOMS: atom_id res chain seq x y z
N MET A 1 13.82 26.01 19.84
CA MET A 1 14.57 27.00 19.04
C MET A 1 15.12 26.42 17.73
N PHE A 2 15.63 25.19 17.72
CA PHE A 2 16.14 24.52 16.50
C PHE A 2 15.08 24.38 15.40
N ASN A 3 13.85 23.93 15.69
CA ASN A 3 12.79 23.80 14.70
C ASN A 3 12.42 25.13 14.00
N LYS A 4 12.37 26.25 14.73
CA LYS A 4 12.08 27.57 14.12
C LYS A 4 13.20 28.09 13.20
N PHE A 5 14.42 27.61 13.39
CA PHE A 5 15.56 27.97 12.55
C PHE A 5 15.57 27.14 11.26
N PHE A 6 15.24 25.84 11.36
CA PHE A 6 15.04 24.95 10.23
C PHE A 6 13.85 25.41 9.37
N ASP A 7 12.69 25.71 9.97
CA ASP A 7 11.51 26.25 9.25
C ASP A 7 11.83 27.52 8.47
N ARG A 8 12.66 28.42 8.97
CA ARG A 8 13.09 29.64 8.25
C ARG A 8 14.07 29.35 7.12
N LEU A 9 14.93 28.37 7.24
CA LEU A 9 15.87 27.97 6.19
C LEU A 9 15.15 27.30 5.02
N PHE A 10 14.22 26.37 5.30
CA PHE A 10 13.48 25.63 4.26
C PHE A 10 12.38 26.48 3.62
N ASN A 11 11.59 27.22 4.37
CA ASN A 11 10.56 28.11 3.78
C ASN A 11 11.18 29.22 2.93
N GLY A 12 12.34 29.74 3.30
CA GLY A 12 13.06 30.73 2.48
C GLY A 12 13.65 30.14 1.18
N SER A 13 13.90 28.84 1.12
CA SER A 13 14.30 28.13 -0.09
C SER A 13 13.11 27.93 -1.03
N ASN A 14 12.00 27.41 -0.54
CA ASN A 14 10.80 27.14 -1.33
C ASN A 14 10.22 28.40 -1.98
N GLU A 15 10.18 29.54 -1.29
CA GLU A 15 9.72 30.79 -1.87
C GLU A 15 10.62 31.29 -3.02
N ARG A 16 11.94 31.12 -2.88
CA ARG A 16 12.89 31.45 -3.94
C ARG A 16 12.71 30.58 -5.18
N ASP A 17 12.48 29.30 -4.97
CA ASP A 17 12.31 28.35 -6.08
C ASP A 17 10.97 28.54 -6.77
N ILE A 18 9.89 28.81 -6.04
CA ILE A 18 8.60 29.26 -6.64
C ILE A 18 8.77 30.52 -7.44
N LYS A 19 9.57 31.49 -6.98
CA LYS A 19 9.86 32.73 -7.73
C LYS A 19 10.59 32.44 -9.05
N LYS A 20 11.58 31.53 -9.04
CA LYS A 20 12.28 31.10 -10.27
C LYS A 20 11.34 30.41 -11.25
N MET A 21 10.46 29.52 -10.74
CA MET A 21 9.46 28.83 -11.56
C MET A 21 8.45 29.82 -12.16
N ARG A 22 8.05 30.86 -11.40
CA ARG A 22 7.21 31.94 -11.90
C ARG A 22 7.89 32.72 -13.04
N GLN A 23 9.17 33.05 -12.87
CA GLN A 23 9.95 33.70 -13.95
C GLN A 23 10.02 32.80 -15.20
N LEU A 24 10.22 31.49 -15.05
CA LEU A 24 10.21 30.54 -16.16
C LEU A 24 8.85 30.56 -16.90
N VAL A 25 7.74 30.60 -16.18
CA VAL A 25 6.39 30.69 -16.77
C VAL A 25 6.22 32.01 -17.51
N GLU A 26 6.55 33.16 -16.87
CA GLU A 26 6.35 34.50 -17.42
C GLU A 26 7.27 34.78 -18.61
N GLU A 27 8.55 34.39 -18.55
CA GLU A 27 9.57 34.76 -19.56
C GLU A 27 9.66 33.72 -20.69
N LYS A 28 9.38 32.41 -20.44
CA LYS A 28 9.61 31.38 -21.46
C LYS A 28 8.33 30.66 -21.94
N ILE A 29 7.30 30.50 -21.10
CA ILE A 29 6.08 29.78 -21.48
C ILE A 29 5.03 30.73 -22.03
N ASN A 30 4.69 31.81 -21.29
CA ASN A 30 3.65 32.77 -21.68
C ASN A 30 3.90 33.44 -23.06
N PRO A 31 5.13 33.86 -23.45
CA PRO A 31 5.37 34.49 -24.73
C PRO A 31 5.04 33.61 -25.95
N GLN A 32 5.06 32.28 -25.80
CA GLN A 32 4.78 31.33 -26.89
C GLN A 32 3.30 31.24 -27.24
N GLU A 33 2.39 31.61 -26.32
CA GLU A 33 0.95 31.42 -26.45
C GLU A 33 0.38 32.03 -27.74
N SER A 34 0.82 33.23 -28.09
CA SER A 34 0.35 33.96 -29.28
C SER A 34 0.73 33.28 -30.59
N ALA A 35 1.88 32.61 -30.64
CA ALA A 35 2.35 31.86 -31.80
C ALA A 35 1.61 30.53 -31.92
N LEU A 36 1.44 29.81 -30.80
CA LEU A 36 0.75 28.52 -30.77
C LEU A 36 -0.73 28.63 -31.13
N LYS A 37 -1.41 29.69 -30.70
CA LYS A 37 -2.81 29.97 -31.09
C LYS A 37 -3.04 30.05 -32.61
N LYS A 38 -2.02 30.43 -33.39
CA LYS A 38 -2.10 30.50 -34.85
C LYS A 38 -1.90 29.19 -35.57
N LEU A 39 -1.38 28.16 -34.89
CA LEU A 39 -1.14 26.86 -35.49
C LEU A 39 -2.48 26.12 -35.75
N SER A 40 -2.52 25.32 -36.81
CA SER A 40 -3.59 24.37 -37.02
C SER A 40 -3.53 23.26 -35.96
N ASP A 41 -4.62 22.51 -35.75
CA ASP A 41 -4.67 21.38 -34.81
C ASP A 41 -3.63 20.32 -35.14
N SER A 42 -3.49 20.00 -36.42
CA SER A 42 -2.48 19.06 -36.91
C SER A 42 -1.05 19.52 -36.68
N SER A 43 -0.78 20.84 -36.86
CA SER A 43 0.55 21.41 -36.58
C SER A 43 0.86 21.45 -35.08
N LEU A 44 -0.15 21.72 -34.25
CA LEU A 44 0.01 21.68 -32.78
C LEU A 44 0.25 20.24 -32.31
N ALA A 45 -0.52 19.27 -32.78
CA ALA A 45 -0.33 17.84 -32.44
C ALA A 45 1.05 17.33 -32.87
N ASN A 46 1.56 17.76 -34.06
CA ASN A 46 2.87 17.33 -34.54
C ASN A 46 4.04 17.84 -33.67
N LYS A 47 3.84 18.82 -32.79
CA LYS A 47 4.86 19.26 -31.83
C LYS A 47 5.33 18.10 -30.93
N THR A 48 4.49 17.14 -30.63
CA THR A 48 4.87 15.92 -29.93
C THR A 48 6.00 15.16 -30.64
N ASN A 49 5.90 15.00 -31.96
CA ASN A 49 6.94 14.33 -32.74
C ASN A 49 8.23 15.17 -32.79
N GLU A 50 8.11 16.51 -32.87
CA GLU A 50 9.28 17.37 -32.79
C GLU A 50 10.01 17.21 -31.44
N PHE A 51 9.28 17.15 -30.33
CA PHE A 51 9.87 16.96 -28.99
C PHE A 51 10.53 15.57 -28.87
N LYS A 52 9.85 14.51 -29.31
CA LYS A 52 10.46 13.17 -29.34
C LYS A 52 11.74 13.14 -30.18
N ALA A 53 11.79 13.86 -31.30
CA ALA A 53 12.99 13.97 -32.14
C ALA A 53 14.12 14.81 -31.46
N ARG A 54 13.79 15.83 -30.67
CA ARG A 54 14.76 16.63 -29.90
C ARG A 54 15.38 15.77 -28.78
N LEU A 55 14.56 15.02 -28.05
CA LEU A 55 15.04 14.06 -27.04
C LEU A 55 15.96 12.99 -27.64
N ALA A 56 15.62 12.44 -28.81
CA ALA A 56 16.46 11.49 -29.51
C ALA A 56 17.81 12.08 -29.95
N LYS A 57 17.92 13.42 -30.08
CA LYS A 57 19.18 14.14 -30.36
C LYS A 57 19.97 14.51 -29.11
N GLY A 58 19.50 14.16 -27.92
CA GLY A 58 20.20 14.35 -26.65
C GLY A 58 19.78 15.59 -25.85
N GLU A 59 18.72 16.31 -26.24
CA GLU A 59 18.12 17.32 -25.37
C GLU A 59 17.44 16.62 -24.18
N THR A 60 17.38 17.34 -23.05
CA THR A 60 16.74 16.83 -21.82
C THR A 60 15.28 17.25 -21.76
N LEU A 61 14.51 16.60 -20.86
CA LEU A 61 13.15 17.04 -20.58
C LEU A 61 13.08 18.47 -20.06
N ASP A 62 14.07 18.92 -19.28
CA ASP A 62 14.15 20.30 -18.80
C ASP A 62 14.38 21.31 -19.93
N ASP A 63 15.13 20.96 -20.98
CA ASP A 63 15.36 21.80 -22.14
C ASP A 63 14.08 22.07 -22.93
N ILE A 64 13.25 21.05 -23.10
CA ILE A 64 11.99 21.11 -23.85
C ILE A 64 10.79 21.53 -22.99
N LEU A 65 10.91 21.56 -21.65
CA LEU A 65 9.82 21.84 -20.71
C LEU A 65 9.04 23.12 -21.07
N PRO A 66 9.66 24.27 -21.33
CA PRO A 66 8.91 25.50 -21.65
C PRO A 66 8.01 25.32 -22.88
N ASP A 67 8.52 24.66 -23.91
CA ASP A 67 7.85 24.47 -25.18
C ASP A 67 6.69 23.45 -25.01
N ALA A 68 6.97 22.35 -24.34
CA ALA A 68 5.97 21.31 -24.07
C ALA A 68 4.82 21.84 -23.20
N PHE A 69 5.12 22.60 -22.16
CA PHE A 69 4.10 23.22 -21.29
C PHE A 69 3.24 24.24 -22.03
N ALA A 70 3.85 25.03 -22.94
CA ALA A 70 3.10 25.96 -23.80
C ALA A 70 2.14 25.18 -24.74
N VAL A 71 2.61 24.09 -25.34
CA VAL A 71 1.82 23.24 -26.25
C VAL A 71 0.64 22.56 -25.52
N ILE A 72 0.86 21.94 -24.37
CA ILE A 72 -0.21 21.27 -23.61
C ILE A 72 -1.25 22.28 -23.09
N ARG A 73 -0.83 23.48 -22.70
CA ARG A 73 -1.70 24.58 -22.31
C ARG A 73 -2.65 25.00 -23.43
N GLU A 74 -2.12 25.16 -24.64
CA GLU A 74 -2.94 25.50 -25.82
C GLU A 74 -3.84 24.31 -26.22
N ALA A 75 -3.36 23.08 -26.14
CA ALA A 75 -4.16 21.91 -26.40
C ALA A 75 -5.33 21.79 -25.41
N SER A 76 -5.08 21.98 -24.11
CA SER A 76 -6.11 21.99 -23.07
C SER A 76 -7.18 23.07 -23.32
N ARG A 77 -6.74 24.26 -23.78
CA ARG A 77 -7.66 25.36 -24.13
C ARG A 77 -8.56 24.96 -25.31
N ARG A 78 -8.00 24.31 -26.33
CA ARG A 78 -8.79 23.91 -27.53
C ARG A 78 -9.75 22.78 -27.23
N VAL A 79 -9.28 21.72 -26.53
CA VAL A 79 -10.00 20.48 -26.34
C VAL A 79 -11.01 20.59 -25.20
N LEU A 80 -10.62 21.18 -24.07
CA LEU A 80 -11.44 21.26 -22.86
C LEU A 80 -12.06 22.65 -22.61
N GLY A 81 -11.69 23.67 -23.39
CA GLY A 81 -12.02 25.06 -23.10
C GLY A 81 -11.28 25.63 -21.88
N MET A 82 -10.32 24.90 -21.31
CA MET A 82 -9.64 25.23 -20.06
C MET A 82 -8.19 25.63 -20.34
N ARG A 83 -7.86 26.88 -20.11
CA ARG A 83 -6.49 27.36 -20.15
C ARG A 83 -5.89 27.32 -18.76
N GLN A 84 -4.81 26.59 -18.59
CA GLN A 84 -4.11 26.53 -17.30
C GLN A 84 -3.64 27.91 -16.84
N PHE A 85 -3.85 28.22 -15.56
CA PHE A 85 -3.33 29.41 -14.92
C PHE A 85 -1.83 29.29 -14.70
N ASP A 86 -1.14 30.43 -14.52
CA ASP A 86 0.31 30.46 -14.30
C ASP A 86 0.70 29.69 -13.02
N VAL A 87 -0.12 29.78 -11.96
CA VAL A 87 0.07 29.01 -10.73
C VAL A 87 -0.07 27.50 -10.96
N GLN A 88 -0.93 27.08 -11.89
CA GLN A 88 -1.09 25.68 -12.26
C GLN A 88 0.13 25.16 -13.03
N LEU A 89 0.76 25.96 -13.88
CA LEU A 89 2.02 25.60 -14.54
C LEU A 89 3.18 25.53 -13.55
N ILE A 90 3.21 26.39 -12.51
CA ILE A 90 4.18 26.28 -11.42
C ILE A 90 4.01 24.93 -10.71
N GLY A 91 2.76 24.54 -10.38
CA GLY A 91 2.46 23.21 -9.85
C GLY A 91 2.98 22.08 -10.75
N GLY A 92 2.75 22.18 -12.05
CA GLY A 92 3.26 21.23 -13.04
C GLY A 92 4.79 21.11 -13.07
N ILE A 93 5.52 22.23 -12.93
CA ILE A 93 7.00 22.24 -12.86
C ILE A 93 7.49 21.52 -11.59
N ILE A 94 6.83 21.74 -10.44
CA ILE A 94 7.15 21.05 -9.19
C ILE A 94 6.98 19.54 -9.36
N LEU A 95 5.87 19.10 -9.96
CA LEU A 95 5.56 17.69 -10.22
C LEU A 95 6.55 17.06 -11.21
N HIS A 96 6.97 17.80 -12.26
CA HIS A 96 8.01 17.32 -13.17
C HIS A 96 9.36 17.10 -12.47
N ARG A 97 9.68 17.92 -11.48
CA ARG A 97 10.92 17.82 -10.69
C ARG A 97 10.89 16.72 -9.64
N GLY A 98 9.84 15.90 -9.58
CA GLY A 98 9.73 14.81 -8.61
C GLY A 98 9.52 15.31 -7.18
N ASN A 99 8.60 16.26 -6.99
CA ASN A 99 8.24 16.83 -5.70
C ASN A 99 6.73 16.86 -5.50
N ILE A 100 6.27 17.29 -4.33
CA ILE A 100 4.85 17.42 -4.00
C ILE A 100 4.41 18.88 -4.22
N ALA A 101 3.38 19.04 -5.07
CA ALA A 101 2.68 20.30 -5.22
C ALA A 101 1.47 20.34 -4.27
N GLU A 102 1.58 21.09 -3.17
CA GLU A 102 0.42 21.39 -2.33
C GLU A 102 -0.36 22.53 -2.95
N MET A 103 -1.53 22.20 -3.46
CA MET A 103 -2.46 23.15 -4.08
C MET A 103 -3.82 23.06 -3.42
N GLY A 104 -4.40 24.19 -3.04
CA GLY A 104 -5.70 24.26 -2.41
C GLY A 104 -6.76 23.42 -3.15
N THR A 105 -7.73 22.90 -2.40
CA THR A 105 -8.85 22.18 -3.01
C THR A 105 -9.61 23.12 -3.95
N GLY A 106 -9.98 22.65 -5.16
CA GLY A 106 -10.63 23.48 -6.19
C GLY A 106 -9.67 24.32 -7.04
N GLU A 107 -8.34 24.23 -6.87
CA GLU A 107 -7.35 24.91 -7.72
C GLU A 107 -7.07 24.17 -9.04
N GLY A 108 -7.82 23.09 -9.35
CA GLY A 108 -7.75 22.37 -10.62
C GLY A 108 -6.54 21.47 -10.75
N LYS A 109 -6.18 20.72 -9.68
CA LYS A 109 -5.06 19.76 -9.66
C LYS A 109 -5.08 18.78 -10.83
N THR A 110 -6.26 18.25 -11.18
CA THR A 110 -6.42 17.33 -12.32
C THR A 110 -5.92 17.92 -13.64
N LEU A 111 -6.17 19.23 -13.86
CA LEU A 111 -5.65 19.94 -15.04
C LEU A 111 -4.15 20.22 -14.93
N VAL A 112 -3.65 20.50 -13.72
CA VAL A 112 -2.20 20.69 -13.44
C VAL A 112 -1.40 19.46 -13.84
N ALA A 113 -1.91 18.27 -13.51
CA ALA A 113 -1.28 16.98 -13.82
C ALA A 113 -0.98 16.80 -15.31
N THR A 114 -1.77 17.42 -16.19
CA THR A 114 -1.63 17.21 -17.64
C THR A 114 -0.27 17.62 -18.17
N ALA A 115 0.31 18.71 -17.69
CA ALA A 115 1.58 19.24 -18.19
C ALA A 115 2.80 18.37 -17.86
N PRO A 116 3.05 17.98 -16.59
CA PRO A 116 4.17 17.11 -16.25
C PRO A 116 3.99 15.68 -16.79
N VAL A 117 2.77 15.16 -16.83
CA VAL A 117 2.49 13.82 -17.39
C VAL A 117 2.79 13.79 -18.88
N TYR A 118 2.31 14.79 -19.65
CA TYR A 118 2.64 14.92 -21.06
C TYR A 118 4.15 14.94 -21.30
N LEU A 119 4.86 15.80 -20.55
CA LEU A 119 6.31 15.97 -20.72
C LEU A 119 7.08 14.66 -20.45
N ASN A 120 6.78 13.97 -19.34
CA ASN A 120 7.49 12.72 -18.99
C ASN A 120 7.09 11.56 -19.91
N ALA A 121 5.87 11.54 -20.48
CA ALA A 121 5.44 10.53 -21.43
C ALA A 121 6.19 10.61 -22.78
N LEU A 122 6.80 11.76 -23.12
CA LEU A 122 7.57 11.93 -24.36
C LEU A 122 8.80 11.03 -24.47
N GLU A 123 9.34 10.53 -23.35
CA GLU A 123 10.44 9.55 -23.35
C GLU A 123 10.03 8.16 -23.83
N GLY A 124 8.72 7.87 -23.92
CA GLY A 124 8.20 6.56 -24.37
C GLY A 124 8.36 5.43 -23.33
N LYS A 125 8.79 5.74 -22.12
CA LYS A 125 8.99 4.77 -21.03
C LYS A 125 7.73 4.51 -20.22
N GLY A 126 6.65 5.27 -20.42
CA GLY A 126 5.40 5.21 -19.68
C GLY A 126 5.34 6.21 -18.52
N ALA A 127 4.22 6.91 -18.41
CA ALA A 127 3.92 7.81 -17.31
C ALA A 127 2.63 7.32 -16.62
N HIS A 128 2.71 7.08 -15.31
CA HIS A 128 1.59 6.60 -14.50
C HIS A 128 0.95 7.74 -13.73
N VAL A 129 -0.39 7.81 -13.73
CA VAL A 129 -1.18 8.74 -12.92
C VAL A 129 -2.04 7.91 -11.99
N ILE A 130 -1.72 7.95 -10.71
CA ILE A 130 -2.31 7.08 -9.70
C ILE A 130 -3.20 7.88 -8.77
N THR A 131 -4.41 7.36 -8.53
CA THR A 131 -5.41 7.95 -7.65
C THR A 131 -5.99 6.93 -6.69
N VAL A 132 -6.86 7.37 -5.77
CA VAL A 132 -7.36 6.59 -4.64
C VAL A 132 -8.51 5.63 -4.96
N ASN A 133 -9.16 5.73 -6.13
CA ASN A 133 -10.27 4.86 -6.50
C ASN A 133 -10.54 4.82 -8.00
N ASP A 134 -11.29 3.80 -8.42
CA ASP A 134 -11.63 3.54 -9.83
C ASP A 134 -12.46 4.64 -10.48
N TYR A 135 -13.37 5.27 -9.71
CA TYR A 135 -14.19 6.37 -10.21
C TYR A 135 -13.33 7.55 -10.67
N LEU A 136 -12.38 7.99 -9.82
CA LEU A 136 -11.48 9.09 -10.16
C LEU A 136 -10.53 8.71 -11.30
N ALA A 137 -9.98 7.49 -11.27
CA ALA A 137 -9.11 7.00 -12.34
C ALA A 137 -9.83 7.02 -13.70
N LYS A 138 -11.06 6.52 -13.76
CA LYS A 138 -11.89 6.50 -14.96
C LYS A 138 -12.27 7.91 -15.42
N ARG A 139 -12.82 8.73 -14.51
CA ARG A 139 -13.21 10.11 -14.82
C ARG A 139 -12.05 10.91 -15.39
N ASP A 140 -10.88 10.88 -14.73
CA ASP A 140 -9.74 11.71 -15.07
C ASP A 140 -9.05 11.21 -16.35
N SER A 141 -8.99 9.90 -16.57
CA SER A 141 -8.48 9.32 -17.83
C SER A 141 -9.35 9.67 -19.03
N GLU A 142 -10.69 9.66 -18.87
CA GLU A 142 -11.63 10.04 -19.92
C GLU A 142 -11.58 11.55 -20.20
N TRP A 143 -11.51 12.37 -19.16
CA TRP A 143 -11.55 13.82 -19.26
C TRP A 143 -10.24 14.41 -19.76
N MET A 144 -9.13 14.16 -19.05
CA MET A 144 -7.79 14.67 -19.41
C MET A 144 -7.20 13.89 -20.60
N GLY A 145 -7.57 12.63 -20.77
CA GLY A 145 -7.14 11.78 -21.87
C GLY A 145 -7.45 12.36 -23.24
N GLN A 146 -8.49 13.17 -23.37
CA GLN A 146 -8.81 13.87 -24.62
C GLN A 146 -7.66 14.79 -25.07
N VAL A 147 -7.00 15.47 -24.14
CA VAL A 147 -5.88 16.37 -24.45
C VAL A 147 -4.64 15.60 -24.92
N TYR A 148 -4.34 14.49 -24.26
CA TYR A 148 -3.21 13.64 -24.66
C TYR A 148 -3.43 12.99 -26.02
N LYS A 149 -4.64 12.46 -26.26
CA LYS A 149 -5.02 11.87 -27.55
C LYS A 149 -4.98 12.90 -28.69
N PHE A 150 -5.40 14.14 -28.42
CA PHE A 150 -5.27 15.25 -29.38
C PHE A 150 -3.81 15.50 -29.75
N LEU A 151 -2.89 15.36 -28.80
CA LEU A 151 -1.45 15.51 -29.02
C LEU A 151 -0.76 14.22 -29.53
N GLY A 152 -1.52 13.16 -29.82
CA GLY A 152 -1.03 11.91 -30.40
C GLY A 152 -0.43 10.91 -29.42
N LEU A 153 -0.75 11.01 -28.11
CA LEU A 153 -0.34 10.04 -27.09
C LEU A 153 -1.50 9.08 -26.75
N SER A 154 -1.14 7.83 -26.50
CA SER A 154 -2.07 6.79 -26.06
C SER A 154 -2.34 6.89 -24.55
N VAL A 155 -3.58 6.53 -24.14
CA VAL A 155 -4.02 6.57 -22.74
C VAL A 155 -4.66 5.26 -22.37
N GLY A 156 -4.13 4.59 -21.33
CA GLY A 156 -4.64 3.37 -20.72
C GLY A 156 -5.29 3.67 -19.36
N LEU A 157 -6.12 2.73 -18.91
CA LEU A 157 -6.80 2.77 -17.61
C LEU A 157 -6.66 1.42 -16.93
N ILE A 158 -6.25 1.42 -15.66
CA ILE A 158 -6.16 0.24 -14.79
C ILE A 158 -7.16 0.40 -13.63
N VAL A 159 -8.16 -0.46 -13.60
CA VAL A 159 -9.20 -0.57 -12.58
C VAL A 159 -9.45 -2.04 -12.24
N HIS A 160 -10.30 -2.30 -11.23
CA HIS A 160 -10.44 -3.64 -10.64
C HIS A 160 -10.81 -4.75 -11.65
N ASP A 161 -11.84 -4.56 -12.46
CA ASP A 161 -12.45 -5.63 -13.28
C ASP A 161 -11.78 -5.90 -14.63
N LEU A 162 -10.51 -5.51 -14.83
CA LEU A 162 -9.81 -5.73 -16.09
C LEU A 162 -9.19 -7.13 -16.16
N ASP A 163 -9.33 -7.76 -17.34
CA ASP A 163 -8.62 -8.98 -17.69
C ASP A 163 -7.12 -8.72 -18.00
N PHE A 164 -6.37 -9.79 -18.18
CA PHE A 164 -4.94 -9.77 -18.46
C PHE A 164 -4.58 -8.94 -19.71
N GLU A 165 -5.27 -9.17 -20.81
CA GLU A 165 -4.96 -8.51 -22.10
C GLU A 165 -5.26 -7.01 -22.02
N GLN A 166 -6.36 -6.64 -21.37
CA GLN A 166 -6.73 -5.25 -21.15
C GLN A 166 -5.68 -4.52 -20.29
N ARG A 167 -5.20 -5.17 -19.21
CA ARG A 167 -4.11 -4.62 -18.36
C ARG A 167 -2.83 -4.43 -19.17
N LYS A 168 -2.44 -5.42 -19.97
CA LYS A 168 -1.25 -5.37 -20.81
C LYS A 168 -1.30 -4.24 -21.83
N ILE A 169 -2.44 -4.04 -22.49
CA ILE A 169 -2.67 -2.92 -23.40
C ILE A 169 -2.59 -1.59 -22.67
N ALA A 170 -3.22 -1.49 -21.48
CA ALA A 170 -3.24 -0.26 -20.70
C ALA A 170 -1.83 0.14 -20.22
N TYR A 171 -1.02 -0.79 -19.71
CA TYR A 171 0.36 -0.51 -19.28
C TYR A 171 1.27 -0.18 -20.48
N ASN A 172 0.99 -0.67 -21.68
CA ASN A 172 1.77 -0.35 -22.88
C ASN A 172 1.41 1.02 -23.51
N SER A 173 0.42 1.73 -22.96
CA SER A 173 0.10 3.10 -23.37
C SER A 173 1.20 4.09 -22.95
N ASP A 174 1.28 5.26 -23.60
CA ASP A 174 2.21 6.33 -23.22
C ASP A 174 1.90 6.84 -21.80
N ILE A 175 0.60 6.91 -21.45
CA ILE A 175 0.10 7.39 -20.16
C ILE A 175 -0.90 6.34 -19.63
N THR A 176 -0.73 5.92 -18.38
CA THR A 176 -1.64 4.95 -17.74
C THR A 176 -2.20 5.55 -16.44
N TYR A 177 -3.52 5.72 -16.41
CA TYR A 177 -4.28 6.05 -15.19
C TYR A 177 -4.68 4.79 -14.45
N GLY A 178 -4.80 4.88 -13.11
CA GLY A 178 -5.37 3.76 -12.34
C GLY A 178 -5.34 3.98 -10.84
N THR A 179 -5.79 2.98 -10.09
CA THR A 179 -5.81 3.01 -8.63
C THR A 179 -4.53 2.45 -8.04
N ASN A 180 -4.11 3.01 -6.91
CA ASN A 180 -2.91 2.64 -6.18
C ASN A 180 -2.83 1.13 -5.87
N ASN A 181 -3.94 0.53 -5.43
CA ASN A 181 -4.02 -0.89 -5.09
C ASN A 181 -3.75 -1.77 -6.32
N GLU A 182 -4.39 -1.47 -7.45
CA GLU A 182 -4.26 -2.28 -8.67
C GLU A 182 -2.82 -2.29 -9.21
N PHE A 183 -2.16 -1.13 -9.20
CA PHE A 183 -0.75 -1.05 -9.59
C PHE A 183 0.16 -1.90 -8.70
N GLY A 184 -0.05 -1.86 -7.38
CA GLY A 184 0.72 -2.66 -6.45
C GLY A 184 0.41 -4.16 -6.55
N PHE A 185 -0.87 -4.53 -6.74
CA PHE A 185 -1.25 -5.94 -6.97
C PHE A 185 -0.73 -6.46 -8.30
N ASP A 186 -0.75 -5.66 -9.38
CA ASP A 186 -0.17 -6.06 -10.66
C ASP A 186 1.35 -6.29 -10.55
N TYR A 187 2.06 -5.46 -9.78
CA TYR A 187 3.46 -5.70 -9.49
C TYR A 187 3.69 -7.05 -8.79
N LEU A 188 2.86 -7.38 -7.79
CA LEU A 188 2.96 -8.67 -7.11
C LEU A 188 2.64 -9.84 -8.06
N ARG A 189 1.56 -9.71 -8.85
CA ARG A 189 1.17 -10.73 -9.86
C ARG A 189 2.27 -10.96 -10.90
N ASP A 190 2.89 -9.90 -11.40
CA ASP A 190 3.99 -9.99 -12.37
C ASP A 190 5.20 -10.77 -11.84
N ASN A 191 5.42 -10.74 -10.52
CA ASN A 191 6.49 -11.50 -9.88
C ASN A 191 6.09 -12.94 -9.50
N MET A 192 4.88 -13.38 -9.88
CA MET A 192 4.38 -14.75 -9.66
C MET A 192 4.12 -15.51 -10.97
N VAL A 193 4.28 -14.86 -12.14
CA VAL A 193 4.01 -15.47 -13.46
C VAL A 193 5.05 -16.53 -13.83
N SER A 194 4.67 -17.49 -14.68
CA SER A 194 5.57 -18.55 -15.16
C SER A 194 6.28 -18.25 -16.49
N SER A 195 5.88 -17.16 -17.18
CA SER A 195 6.54 -16.69 -18.40
C SER A 195 6.55 -15.17 -18.52
N LEU A 196 7.52 -14.61 -19.25
CA LEU A 196 7.62 -13.15 -19.46
C LEU A 196 6.40 -12.57 -20.18
N ASP A 197 5.76 -13.35 -21.05
CA ASP A 197 4.58 -12.89 -21.79
C ASP A 197 3.38 -12.62 -20.89
N GLN A 198 3.38 -13.21 -19.68
CA GLN A 198 2.34 -13.01 -18.67
C GLN A 198 2.57 -11.76 -17.81
N MET A 199 3.71 -11.08 -17.92
CA MET A 199 3.94 -9.81 -17.25
C MET A 199 3.18 -8.69 -17.96
N VAL A 200 2.55 -7.82 -17.18
CA VAL A 200 1.76 -6.70 -17.69
C VAL A 200 2.47 -5.35 -17.52
N GLN A 201 3.23 -5.16 -16.45
CA GLN A 201 3.91 -3.90 -16.18
C GLN A 201 5.22 -3.76 -16.94
N ARG A 202 5.52 -2.53 -17.33
CA ARG A 202 6.86 -2.10 -17.82
C ARG A 202 7.70 -1.63 -16.64
N PRO A 203 9.01 -1.38 -16.82
CA PRO A 203 9.84 -0.73 -15.80
C PRO A 203 9.20 0.56 -15.30
N LEU A 204 9.25 0.79 -13.98
CA LEU A 204 8.58 1.89 -13.31
C LEU A 204 9.37 3.20 -13.48
N HIS A 205 8.94 4.04 -14.40
CA HIS A 205 9.68 5.25 -14.77
C HIS A 205 9.16 6.51 -14.06
N TYR A 206 8.04 7.08 -14.46
CA TYR A 206 7.46 8.28 -13.87
C TYR A 206 6.09 8.00 -13.24
N CYS A 207 5.91 8.42 -12.01
CA CYS A 207 4.64 8.32 -11.30
C CYS A 207 4.20 9.67 -10.74
N LEU A 208 2.97 10.07 -11.05
CA LEU A 208 2.27 11.16 -10.42
C LEU A 208 1.12 10.63 -9.58
N ILE A 209 1.17 10.87 -8.28
CA ILE A 209 0.13 10.45 -7.34
C ILE A 209 -0.80 11.63 -7.06
N ASP A 210 -2.09 11.48 -7.43
CA ASP A 210 -3.14 12.40 -6.99
C ASP A 210 -3.63 12.01 -5.60
N GLU A 211 -3.90 13.01 -4.77
CA GLU A 211 -4.20 12.84 -3.34
C GLU A 211 -3.08 12.05 -2.63
N VAL A 212 -1.84 12.49 -2.85
CA VAL A 212 -0.62 11.80 -2.39
C VAL A 212 -0.58 11.54 -0.87
N ASP A 213 -1.18 12.39 -0.08
CA ASP A 213 -1.30 12.24 1.37
C ASP A 213 -2.24 11.09 1.78
N SER A 214 -3.26 10.79 0.98
CA SER A 214 -4.08 9.60 1.22
C SER A 214 -3.28 8.33 0.97
N ILE A 215 -2.63 8.26 -0.18
CA ILE A 215 -1.98 7.03 -0.64
C ILE A 215 -0.70 6.76 0.15
N LEU A 216 0.17 7.77 0.30
CA LEU A 216 1.48 7.59 0.92
C LEU A 216 1.51 7.75 2.45
N ILE A 217 0.45 8.28 3.05
CA ILE A 217 0.35 8.45 4.51
C ILE A 217 -0.79 7.60 5.08
N ASP A 218 -2.06 7.82 4.67
CA ASP A 218 -3.21 7.15 5.31
C ASP A 218 -3.25 5.66 5.02
N GLU A 219 -3.18 5.28 3.73
CA GLU A 219 -3.26 3.89 3.28
C GLU A 219 -1.93 3.13 3.49
N ALA A 220 -0.82 3.84 3.70
CA ALA A 220 0.52 3.26 3.87
C ALA A 220 0.77 2.64 5.27
N ARG A 221 -0.28 2.27 5.99
CA ARG A 221 -0.21 1.58 7.30
C ARG A 221 -0.23 0.06 7.17
N THR A 222 -0.78 -0.46 6.09
CA THR A 222 -0.88 -1.89 5.82
C THR A 222 -0.24 -2.22 4.49
N PRO A 223 0.48 -3.36 4.38
CA PRO A 223 1.02 -3.82 3.12
C PRO A 223 -0.08 -4.32 2.18
N LEU A 224 0.22 -4.40 0.89
CA LEU A 224 -0.54 -5.18 -0.07
C LEU A 224 -0.11 -6.64 0.04
N ILE A 225 -1.07 -7.54 0.11
CA ILE A 225 -0.83 -8.98 0.31
C ILE A 225 -1.64 -9.75 -0.73
N ILE A 226 -1.01 -10.65 -1.46
CA ILE A 226 -1.68 -11.72 -2.20
C ILE A 226 -1.57 -12.98 -1.36
N SER A 227 -2.69 -13.60 -1.05
CA SER A 227 -2.76 -14.82 -0.25
C SER A 227 -3.43 -15.95 -1.01
N GLY A 228 -3.05 -17.18 -0.70
CA GLY A 228 -3.65 -18.41 -1.19
C GLY A 228 -4.15 -19.30 -0.06
N PRO A 229 -4.86 -20.40 -0.36
CA PRO A 229 -5.38 -21.33 0.66
C PRO A 229 -4.22 -22.02 1.37
N GLY A 230 -4.14 -21.86 2.69
CA GLY A 230 -3.21 -22.57 3.55
C GLY A 230 -3.64 -24.01 3.89
N GLN A 231 -2.77 -24.76 4.54
CA GLN A 231 -2.99 -26.18 4.85
C GLN A 231 -3.56 -26.46 6.24
N LYS A 232 -3.63 -25.45 7.15
CA LYS A 232 -4.03 -25.64 8.56
C LYS A 232 -5.52 -25.88 8.74
N SER A 233 -5.87 -26.67 9.77
CA SER A 233 -7.27 -26.97 10.17
C SER A 233 -7.94 -25.74 10.78
N THR A 234 -9.25 -25.58 10.51
CA THR A 234 -10.06 -24.46 11.01
C THR A 234 -10.86 -24.79 12.27
N ASP A 235 -10.81 -26.02 12.75
CA ASP A 235 -11.68 -26.53 13.85
C ASP A 235 -11.44 -25.78 15.16
N ASN A 236 -10.20 -25.44 15.47
CA ASN A 236 -9.82 -24.76 16.70
C ASN A 236 -10.40 -23.35 16.82
N TYR A 237 -10.67 -22.64 15.70
CA TYR A 237 -11.33 -21.34 15.73
C TYR A 237 -12.76 -21.41 16.29
N TYR A 238 -13.52 -22.47 15.94
CA TYR A 238 -14.87 -22.67 16.48
C TYR A 238 -14.84 -23.04 17.97
N VAL A 239 -13.79 -23.73 18.42
CA VAL A 239 -13.59 -24.00 19.85
C VAL A 239 -13.32 -22.70 20.59
N MET A 240 -12.38 -21.88 20.12
CA MET A 240 -12.02 -20.62 20.75
C MET A 240 -13.20 -19.63 20.78
N SER A 241 -13.98 -19.53 19.69
CA SER A 241 -15.15 -18.63 19.62
C SER A 241 -16.23 -18.95 20.66
N LYS A 242 -16.32 -20.21 21.14
CA LYS A 242 -17.25 -20.64 22.22
C LYS A 242 -16.69 -20.42 23.62
N LEU A 243 -15.36 -20.45 23.77
CA LEU A 243 -14.71 -20.35 25.07
C LEU A 243 -14.47 -18.89 25.49
N VAL A 244 -14.00 -18.05 24.57
CA VAL A 244 -13.63 -16.67 24.84
C VAL A 244 -14.77 -15.79 25.40
N PRO A 245 -16.05 -15.94 24.98
CA PRO A 245 -17.15 -15.17 25.59
C PRO A 245 -17.38 -15.46 27.09
N GLN A 246 -16.78 -16.51 27.66
CA GLN A 246 -16.87 -16.84 29.09
C GLN A 246 -15.83 -16.07 29.93
N LEU A 247 -14.93 -15.34 29.29
CA LEU A 247 -13.92 -14.48 29.93
C LEU A 247 -14.49 -13.10 30.24
N LYS A 248 -14.02 -12.49 31.33
CA LYS A 248 -14.50 -11.19 31.82
C LYS A 248 -13.44 -10.12 31.71
N LEU A 249 -13.83 -8.97 31.18
CA LEU A 249 -12.99 -7.77 31.16
C LEU A 249 -12.61 -7.33 32.58
N GLY A 250 -11.34 -7.01 32.79
CA GLY A 250 -10.76 -6.55 34.06
C GLY A 250 -10.37 -7.69 35.00
N GLU A 251 -10.96 -8.89 34.89
CA GLU A 251 -10.55 -10.09 35.65
C GLU A 251 -9.63 -10.98 34.78
N ASP A 252 -10.14 -11.44 33.65
CA ASP A 252 -9.50 -12.44 32.78
C ASP A 252 -8.65 -11.80 31.66
N TYR A 253 -8.97 -10.56 31.27
CA TYR A 253 -8.21 -9.82 30.24
C TYR A 253 -8.35 -8.31 30.41
N THR A 254 -7.39 -7.56 29.81
CA THR A 254 -7.36 -6.11 29.78
C THR A 254 -7.33 -5.59 28.34
N ILE A 255 -7.92 -4.41 28.12
CA ILE A 255 -7.90 -3.71 26.83
C ILE A 255 -7.12 -2.41 26.98
N ASP A 256 -6.16 -2.17 26.09
CA ASP A 256 -5.56 -0.85 25.92
C ASP A 256 -6.14 -0.20 24.65
N GLU A 257 -7.15 0.66 24.84
CA GLU A 257 -7.82 1.37 23.74
C GLU A 257 -6.85 2.30 22.99
N LYS A 258 -5.78 2.82 23.67
CA LYS A 258 -4.78 3.68 23.03
C LYS A 258 -3.88 2.92 22.08
N GLN A 259 -3.50 1.71 22.47
CA GLN A 259 -2.65 0.85 21.66
C GLN A 259 -3.45 -0.08 20.73
N LYS A 260 -4.77 -0.12 20.88
CA LYS A 260 -5.65 -1.07 20.19
C LYS A 260 -5.17 -2.52 20.40
N THR A 261 -4.85 -2.86 21.64
CA THR A 261 -4.38 -4.20 22.03
C THR A 261 -5.24 -4.78 23.14
N VAL A 262 -5.34 -6.10 23.13
CA VAL A 262 -5.95 -6.90 24.21
C VAL A 262 -4.90 -7.84 24.76
N ALA A 263 -4.83 -7.98 26.07
CA ALA A 263 -3.90 -8.91 26.71
C ALA A 263 -4.64 -9.75 27.76
N PRO A 264 -4.49 -11.09 27.77
CA PRO A 264 -5.01 -11.93 28.84
C PRO A 264 -4.21 -11.68 30.13
N THR A 265 -4.89 -11.80 31.28
CA THR A 265 -4.25 -11.82 32.59
C THR A 265 -3.80 -13.24 32.95
N GLU A 266 -2.95 -13.39 33.97
CA GLU A 266 -2.59 -14.73 34.50
C GLU A 266 -3.83 -15.55 34.87
N ALA A 267 -4.85 -14.90 35.43
CA ALA A 267 -6.12 -15.55 35.78
C ALA A 267 -6.88 -16.03 34.51
N GLY A 268 -6.87 -15.21 33.45
CA GLY A 268 -7.49 -15.54 32.16
C GLY A 268 -6.77 -16.69 31.45
N VAL A 269 -5.43 -16.68 31.45
CA VAL A 269 -4.63 -17.79 30.92
C VAL A 269 -4.93 -19.09 31.68
N SER A 270 -4.84 -19.10 33.00
CA SER A 270 -5.12 -20.29 33.83
C SER A 270 -6.55 -20.82 33.66
N LYS A 271 -7.51 -19.92 33.42
CA LYS A 271 -8.89 -20.29 33.12
C LYS A 271 -9.03 -20.94 31.74
N MET A 272 -8.34 -20.41 30.74
CA MET A 272 -8.34 -20.95 29.38
C MET A 272 -7.62 -22.30 29.32
N GLU A 273 -6.50 -22.48 30.00
CA GLU A 273 -5.78 -23.75 30.14
C GLU A 273 -6.69 -24.88 30.67
N LYS A 274 -7.46 -24.56 31.73
CA LYS A 274 -8.47 -25.49 32.27
C LYS A 274 -9.58 -25.83 31.28
N MET A 275 -10.04 -24.86 30.51
CA MET A 275 -11.10 -25.07 29.51
C MET A 275 -10.60 -25.88 28.31
N LEU A 276 -9.37 -25.68 27.89
CA LEU A 276 -8.72 -26.38 26.79
C LEU A 276 -8.14 -27.73 27.24
N LYS A 277 -8.02 -27.97 28.55
CA LYS A 277 -7.40 -29.17 29.18
C LYS A 277 -5.93 -29.32 28.80
N VAL A 278 -5.19 -28.21 28.76
CA VAL A 278 -3.75 -28.15 28.55
C VAL A 278 -3.08 -27.66 29.84
N ASP A 279 -1.84 -28.10 30.08
CA ASP A 279 -1.11 -27.77 31.31
C ASP A 279 -0.48 -26.37 31.26
N ASN A 280 0.00 -25.96 30.07
CA ASN A 280 0.64 -24.66 29.87
C ASN A 280 0.42 -24.16 28.41
N LEU A 281 -0.24 -23.01 28.24
CA LEU A 281 -0.48 -22.40 26.92
C LEU A 281 0.80 -21.81 26.28
N TYR A 282 1.84 -21.58 27.09
CA TYR A 282 3.11 -21.02 26.60
C TYR A 282 4.14 -22.10 26.26
N ASP A 283 3.78 -23.37 26.36
CA ASP A 283 4.65 -24.46 25.94
C ASP A 283 4.76 -24.51 24.40
N THR A 284 5.90 -24.96 23.90
CA THR A 284 6.17 -25.05 22.44
C THR A 284 5.09 -25.79 21.68
N ASP A 285 4.54 -26.84 22.27
CA ASP A 285 3.48 -27.66 21.66
C ASP A 285 2.11 -26.97 21.64
N ASN A 286 1.91 -25.90 22.41
CA ASN A 286 0.66 -25.17 22.56
C ASN A 286 0.70 -23.75 21.97
N LEU A 287 1.79 -23.35 21.33
CA LEU A 287 1.95 -22.00 20.77
C LEU A 287 0.84 -21.63 19.78
N GLU A 288 0.41 -22.58 18.95
CA GLU A 288 -0.72 -22.38 18.04
C GLU A 288 -2.03 -22.11 18.79
N LEU A 289 -2.33 -22.88 19.84
CA LEU A 289 -3.52 -22.66 20.66
C LEU A 289 -3.49 -21.30 21.38
N ASN A 290 -2.32 -20.88 21.85
CA ASN A 290 -2.14 -19.55 22.45
C ASN A 290 -2.38 -18.44 21.43
N HIS A 291 -1.82 -18.55 20.23
CA HIS A 291 -2.07 -17.61 19.14
C HIS A 291 -3.58 -17.51 18.82
N LEU A 292 -4.25 -18.62 18.58
CA LEU A 292 -5.69 -18.65 18.32
C LEU A 292 -6.53 -18.06 19.46
N PHE A 293 -6.12 -18.29 20.72
CA PHE A 293 -6.75 -17.68 21.89
C PHE A 293 -6.65 -16.16 21.86
N VAL A 294 -5.47 -15.61 21.61
CA VAL A 294 -5.25 -14.15 21.54
C VAL A 294 -6.06 -13.54 20.39
N GLN A 295 -6.08 -14.17 19.22
CA GLN A 295 -6.85 -13.67 18.08
C GLN A 295 -8.37 -13.75 18.31
N ALA A 296 -8.86 -14.83 18.91
CA ALA A 296 -10.29 -14.93 19.29
C ALA A 296 -10.68 -13.89 20.34
N LEU A 297 -9.80 -13.63 21.31
CA LEU A 297 -9.99 -12.60 22.32
C LEU A 297 -10.03 -11.20 21.68
N ARG A 298 -9.15 -10.93 20.73
CA ARG A 298 -9.13 -9.68 19.96
C ARG A 298 -10.39 -9.52 19.12
N ALA A 299 -10.82 -10.57 18.42
CA ALA A 299 -12.06 -10.55 17.66
C ALA A 299 -13.29 -10.27 18.55
N GLN A 300 -13.34 -10.87 19.75
CA GLN A 300 -14.47 -10.69 20.67
C GLN A 300 -14.48 -9.33 21.36
N ALA A 301 -13.31 -8.84 21.80
CA ALA A 301 -13.21 -7.68 22.68
C ALA A 301 -13.04 -6.35 21.94
N MET A 302 -12.53 -6.36 20.69
CA MET A 302 -12.12 -5.15 19.99
C MET A 302 -12.78 -4.97 18.63
N MET A 303 -13.23 -6.05 17.97
CA MET A 303 -13.82 -5.96 16.63
C MET A 303 -15.34 -5.89 16.72
N GLU A 304 -15.91 -4.79 16.24
CA GLU A 304 -17.36 -4.55 16.28
C GLU A 304 -17.97 -4.62 14.88
N ARG A 305 -19.07 -5.37 14.78
CA ARG A 305 -19.87 -5.44 13.56
C ARG A 305 -20.46 -4.06 13.22
N ASP A 306 -20.53 -3.75 11.93
CA ASP A 306 -21.02 -2.48 11.36
C ASP A 306 -20.11 -1.27 11.63
N ARG A 307 -18.99 -1.46 12.36
CA ARG A 307 -17.93 -0.47 12.55
C ARG A 307 -16.63 -0.91 11.86
N ASP A 308 -16.10 -2.07 12.26
CA ASP A 308 -14.81 -2.58 11.76
C ASP A 308 -15.00 -3.55 10.60
N TYR A 309 -16.13 -4.24 10.56
CA TYR A 309 -16.54 -5.16 9.50
C TYR A 309 -18.06 -5.24 9.36
N VAL A 310 -18.51 -5.72 8.20
CA VAL A 310 -19.91 -6.10 7.96
C VAL A 310 -19.99 -7.56 7.56
N VAL A 311 -21.15 -8.20 7.81
CA VAL A 311 -21.44 -9.55 7.29
C VAL A 311 -22.34 -9.38 6.07
N LYS A 312 -21.88 -9.79 4.90
CA LYS A 312 -22.63 -9.71 3.64
C LYS A 312 -22.43 -10.99 2.85
N ASP A 313 -23.52 -11.52 2.31
CA ASP A 313 -23.53 -12.75 1.49
C ASP A 313 -22.86 -13.97 2.15
N GLY A 314 -22.85 -14.03 3.49
CA GLY A 314 -22.24 -15.10 4.28
C GLY A 314 -20.72 -14.92 4.50
N GLU A 315 -20.17 -13.78 4.16
CA GLU A 315 -18.74 -13.44 4.33
C GLU A 315 -18.54 -12.21 5.20
N VAL A 316 -17.38 -12.14 5.87
CA VAL A 316 -16.91 -10.97 6.58
C VAL A 316 -16.25 -10.02 5.59
N VAL A 317 -16.75 -8.79 5.47
CA VAL A 317 -16.17 -7.74 4.63
C VAL A 317 -15.64 -6.63 5.54
N ILE A 318 -14.37 -6.31 5.39
CA ILE A 318 -13.70 -5.26 6.19
C ILE A 318 -14.29 -3.89 5.84
N VAL A 319 -14.49 -3.07 6.87
CA VAL A 319 -14.76 -1.63 6.72
C VAL A 319 -13.46 -0.88 6.95
N ASP A 320 -13.03 -0.10 5.98
CA ASP A 320 -11.83 0.73 6.12
C ASP A 320 -12.05 1.80 7.18
N GLU A 321 -11.23 1.80 8.21
CA GLU A 321 -11.30 2.73 9.33
C GLU A 321 -11.24 4.22 8.90
N PHE A 322 -10.54 4.52 7.79
CA PHE A 322 -10.33 5.89 7.32
C PHE A 322 -11.38 6.36 6.34
N THR A 323 -11.77 5.49 5.42
CA THR A 323 -12.68 5.84 4.34
C THR A 323 -14.11 5.42 4.64
N GLY A 324 -14.33 4.50 5.59
CA GLY A 324 -15.60 3.84 5.86
C GLY A 324 -16.07 2.95 4.70
N ARG A 325 -15.19 2.65 3.74
CA ARG A 325 -15.51 1.86 2.54
C ARG A 325 -15.41 0.37 2.81
N LEU A 326 -16.27 -0.39 2.14
CA LEU A 326 -16.19 -1.85 2.16
C LEU A 326 -15.00 -2.31 1.29
N MET A 327 -14.12 -3.11 1.89
CA MET A 327 -12.91 -3.61 1.26
C MET A 327 -13.11 -5.06 0.85
N TYR A 328 -13.74 -5.26 -0.30
CA TYR A 328 -13.95 -6.60 -0.83
C TYR A 328 -12.63 -7.29 -1.19
N GLY A 329 -12.56 -8.61 -0.94
CA GLY A 329 -11.37 -9.41 -1.22
C GLY A 329 -10.20 -9.19 -0.27
N ARG A 330 -10.28 -8.26 0.69
CA ARG A 330 -9.30 -8.10 1.76
C ARG A 330 -9.69 -8.88 2.99
N ARG A 331 -8.69 -9.40 3.70
CA ARG A 331 -8.85 -10.14 4.95
C ARG A 331 -7.93 -9.56 6.02
N TYR A 332 -8.33 -9.67 7.29
CA TYR A 332 -7.42 -9.40 8.40
C TYR A 332 -6.35 -10.50 8.46
N SER A 333 -5.11 -10.13 8.77
CA SER A 333 -3.98 -11.05 8.92
C SER A 333 -4.05 -11.87 10.23
N ASP A 334 -3.12 -12.79 10.36
CA ASP A 334 -2.76 -13.50 11.58
C ASP A 334 -3.92 -14.29 12.22
N GLY A 335 -4.84 -14.83 11.41
CA GLY A 335 -5.98 -15.58 11.92
C GLY A 335 -7.13 -14.74 12.50
N LEU A 336 -6.98 -13.38 12.55
CA LEU A 336 -8.04 -12.52 13.09
C LEU A 336 -9.32 -12.59 12.24
N HIS A 337 -9.20 -12.68 10.91
CA HIS A 337 -10.37 -12.79 10.03
C HIS A 337 -11.16 -14.07 10.32
N GLN A 338 -10.47 -15.18 10.45
CA GLN A 338 -11.05 -16.48 10.82
C GLN A 338 -11.68 -16.47 12.21
N ALA A 339 -11.05 -15.78 13.15
CA ALA A 339 -11.62 -15.57 14.49
C ALA A 339 -12.93 -14.75 14.44
N ILE A 340 -13.03 -13.77 13.55
CA ILE A 340 -14.27 -13.00 13.32
C ILE A 340 -15.33 -13.88 12.61
N GLU A 341 -14.95 -14.64 11.57
CA GLU A 341 -15.85 -15.60 10.92
C GLU A 341 -16.43 -16.59 11.93
N ALA A 342 -15.58 -17.15 12.82
CA ALA A 342 -16.02 -18.05 13.89
C ALA A 342 -16.92 -17.34 14.92
N LYS A 343 -16.61 -16.08 15.28
CA LYS A 343 -17.43 -15.25 16.17
C LYS A 343 -18.84 -15.03 15.60
N GLU A 344 -18.97 -14.76 14.32
CA GLU A 344 -20.24 -14.51 13.63
C GLU A 344 -20.96 -15.82 13.23
N GLY A 345 -20.38 -17.00 13.55
CA GLY A 345 -20.95 -18.30 13.21
C GLY A 345 -20.96 -18.61 11.71
N LEU A 346 -20.09 -17.98 10.95
CA LEU A 346 -19.91 -18.20 9.51
C LEU A 346 -19.02 -19.42 9.26
N GLN A 347 -18.96 -19.87 8.01
CA GLN A 347 -18.00 -20.90 7.62
C GLN A 347 -16.59 -20.30 7.67
N VAL A 348 -15.77 -20.78 8.62
CA VAL A 348 -14.38 -20.37 8.74
C VAL A 348 -13.59 -20.88 7.54
N GLN A 349 -13.04 -19.96 6.78
CA GLN A 349 -12.19 -20.28 5.65
C GLN A 349 -10.79 -20.67 6.14
N ARG A 350 -10.10 -21.57 5.43
CA ARG A 350 -8.72 -21.94 5.78
C ARG A 350 -7.85 -20.69 5.94
N GLU A 351 -6.88 -20.74 6.83
CA GLU A 351 -5.85 -19.71 6.90
C GLU A 351 -5.27 -19.49 5.52
N SER A 352 -5.08 -18.24 5.17
CA SER A 352 -4.46 -17.88 3.90
C SER A 352 -2.96 -17.79 4.12
N GLN A 353 -2.20 -18.53 3.33
CA GLN A 353 -0.75 -18.37 3.26
C GLN A 353 -0.41 -17.14 2.44
N THR A 354 0.54 -16.34 2.91
CA THR A 354 1.05 -15.19 2.16
C THR A 354 1.87 -15.66 0.96
N LEU A 355 1.40 -15.37 -0.26
CA LEU A 355 2.11 -15.71 -1.50
C LEU A 355 3.05 -14.58 -1.94
N ALA A 356 2.63 -13.35 -1.78
CA ALA A 356 3.43 -12.16 -2.10
C ALA A 356 2.95 -10.96 -1.30
N THR A 357 3.86 -10.10 -0.90
CA THR A 357 3.56 -8.88 -0.13
C THR A 357 4.49 -7.74 -0.50
N ILE A 358 3.99 -6.51 -0.42
CA ILE A 358 4.79 -5.28 -0.53
C ILE A 358 4.08 -4.12 0.17
N THR A 359 4.83 -3.23 0.82
CA THR A 359 4.27 -1.98 1.33
C THR A 359 4.14 -0.94 0.22
N PHE A 360 3.18 -0.01 0.34
CA PHE A 360 3.08 1.13 -0.58
C PHE A 360 4.36 1.95 -0.63
N GLN A 361 5.01 2.14 0.53
CA GLN A 361 6.27 2.86 0.62
C GLN A 361 7.33 2.25 -0.29
N ASN A 362 7.54 0.94 -0.19
CA ASN A 362 8.54 0.26 -0.99
C ASN A 362 8.16 0.14 -2.47
N TYR A 363 6.86 -0.01 -2.77
CA TYR A 363 6.39 -0.01 -4.16
C TYR A 363 6.66 1.33 -4.85
N PHE A 364 6.21 2.44 -4.26
CA PHE A 364 6.36 3.77 -4.88
C PHE A 364 7.82 4.25 -4.94
N ARG A 365 8.67 3.80 -4.04
CA ARG A 365 10.13 4.07 -4.08
C ARG A 365 10.87 3.36 -5.22
N MET A 366 10.22 2.48 -5.96
CA MET A 366 10.81 1.82 -7.13
C MET A 366 10.73 2.65 -8.41
N TYR A 367 9.89 3.68 -8.45
CA TYR A 367 9.84 4.59 -9.61
C TYR A 367 11.12 5.42 -9.71
N ASP A 368 11.64 5.59 -10.93
CA ASP A 368 12.80 6.45 -11.19
C ASP A 368 12.50 7.90 -10.78
N LYS A 369 11.27 8.36 -11.00
CA LYS A 369 10.78 9.68 -10.62
C LYS A 369 9.37 9.61 -10.05
N LEU A 370 9.23 9.98 -8.80
CA LEU A 370 7.95 10.04 -8.07
C LEU A 370 7.56 11.49 -7.85
N ALA A 371 6.28 11.82 -8.06
CA ALA A 371 5.70 13.12 -7.79
C ALA A 371 4.32 12.98 -7.17
N GLY A 372 3.85 14.00 -6.46
CA GLY A 372 2.53 13.95 -5.84
C GLY A 372 1.86 15.29 -5.74
N MET A 373 0.53 15.27 -5.69
CA MET A 373 -0.26 16.49 -5.49
C MET A 373 -1.39 16.25 -4.49
N THR A 374 -1.68 17.25 -3.67
CA THR A 374 -2.80 17.27 -2.72
C THR A 374 -3.05 18.69 -2.24
N GLY A 375 -4.14 18.89 -1.47
CA GLY A 375 -4.43 20.17 -0.81
C GLY A 375 -3.79 20.30 0.58
N THR A 376 -3.13 19.28 1.12
CA THR A 376 -2.83 19.16 2.56
C THR A 376 -1.56 18.36 2.88
N ALA A 377 -0.45 18.53 2.16
CA ALA A 377 0.78 17.79 2.39
C ALA A 377 1.72 18.40 3.44
N LYS A 378 1.67 19.71 3.64
CA LYS A 378 2.66 20.46 4.45
C LYS A 378 2.76 19.97 5.90
N THR A 379 1.68 19.47 6.48
CA THR A 379 1.68 18.93 7.85
C THR A 379 2.56 17.70 7.99
N GLU A 380 2.71 16.91 6.92
CA GLU A 380 3.45 15.65 6.87
C GLU A 380 4.77 15.77 6.07
N GLU A 381 5.23 16.98 5.79
CA GLU A 381 6.43 17.24 4.97
C GLU A 381 7.67 16.48 5.41
N GLN A 382 7.89 16.38 6.74
CA GLN A 382 9.03 15.65 7.28
C GLN A 382 8.99 14.15 6.95
N GLU A 383 7.80 13.57 6.92
CA GLU A 383 7.60 12.17 6.56
C GLU A 383 7.83 11.97 5.06
N PHE A 384 7.29 12.84 4.21
CA PHE A 384 7.52 12.80 2.76
C PHE A 384 9.01 12.90 2.40
N ILE A 385 9.74 13.80 3.03
CA ILE A 385 11.19 13.93 2.81
C ILE A 385 11.93 12.68 3.30
N LYS A 386 11.62 12.19 4.50
CA LYS A 386 12.38 11.11 5.14
C LYS A 386 12.16 9.75 4.47
N ILE A 387 10.93 9.45 4.05
CA ILE A 387 10.56 8.14 3.50
C ILE A 387 10.72 8.13 1.98
N TYR A 388 10.24 9.16 1.29
CA TYR A 388 10.14 9.19 -0.16
C TYR A 388 11.12 10.13 -0.85
N GLY A 389 11.83 10.97 -0.09
CA GLY A 389 12.72 12.00 -0.65
C GLY A 389 11.98 13.16 -1.33
N LEU A 390 10.69 13.36 -1.04
CA LEU A 390 9.83 14.34 -1.69
C LEU A 390 9.71 15.62 -0.83
N GLU A 391 10.08 16.77 -1.39
CA GLU A 391 9.84 18.08 -0.76
C GLU A 391 8.42 18.57 -1.06
N VAL A 392 7.83 19.34 -0.13
CA VAL A 392 6.49 19.89 -0.28
C VAL A 392 6.52 21.36 -0.59
N PHE A 393 6.06 21.73 -1.77
CA PHE A 393 5.95 23.11 -2.24
C PHE A 393 4.51 23.60 -2.16
N GLN A 394 4.26 24.65 -1.40
CA GLN A 394 2.96 25.31 -1.32
C GLN A 394 2.79 26.29 -2.50
N VAL A 395 1.96 25.88 -3.45
CA VAL A 395 1.66 26.71 -4.63
C VAL A 395 0.66 27.80 -4.26
N PRO A 396 0.91 29.07 -4.58
CA PRO A 396 -0.05 30.14 -4.32
C PRO A 396 -1.40 29.89 -5.02
N THR A 397 -2.50 30.28 -4.39
CA THR A 397 -3.83 30.19 -4.99
C THR A 397 -3.97 31.21 -6.13
N ASN A 398 -4.75 30.85 -7.16
CA ASN A 398 -5.03 31.74 -8.30
C ASN A 398 -5.77 33.00 -7.88
N ARG A 399 -6.70 32.87 -6.93
CA ARG A 399 -7.41 34.00 -6.30
C ARG A 399 -7.29 33.91 -4.79
N PRO A 400 -7.28 35.07 -4.06
CA PRO A 400 -7.24 35.04 -2.60
C PRO A 400 -8.41 34.26 -1.99
N VAL A 401 -8.13 33.46 -0.96
CA VAL A 401 -9.15 32.71 -0.22
C VAL A 401 -10.01 33.68 0.59
N GLN A 402 -11.35 33.64 0.38
CA GLN A 402 -12.33 34.47 1.10
C GLN A 402 -13.08 33.71 2.21
N ARG A 403 -12.82 32.40 2.37
CA ARG A 403 -13.43 31.58 3.42
C ARG A 403 -13.07 32.11 4.81
N LYS A 404 -14.08 32.12 5.70
CA LYS A 404 -13.93 32.47 7.11
C LYS A 404 -13.93 31.20 7.97
N ASP A 405 -12.80 30.88 8.57
CA ASP A 405 -12.68 29.76 9.50
C ASP A 405 -13.01 30.26 10.91
N LEU A 406 -14.19 29.89 11.41
CA LEU A 406 -14.69 30.31 12.72
C LEU A 406 -14.08 29.45 13.84
N PRO A 407 -13.96 30.00 15.06
CA PRO A 407 -13.50 29.24 16.21
C PRO A 407 -14.36 28.01 16.49
N ASP A 408 -13.73 26.97 17.07
CA ASP A 408 -14.45 25.78 17.50
C ASP A 408 -15.43 26.10 18.61
N VAL A 409 -16.59 25.46 18.57
CA VAL A 409 -17.63 25.50 19.63
C VAL A 409 -17.55 24.19 20.39
N ILE A 410 -17.36 24.24 21.70
CA ILE A 410 -17.08 23.06 22.52
C ILE A 410 -18.23 22.89 23.56
N PHE A 411 -18.65 21.65 23.73
CA PHE A 411 -19.69 21.26 24.68
C PHE A 411 -19.19 20.19 25.66
N LYS A 412 -19.88 20.09 26.80
CA LYS A 412 -19.57 19.06 27.79
C LYS A 412 -19.90 17.67 27.28
N THR A 413 -21.08 17.48 26.66
CA THR A 413 -21.60 16.18 26.24
C THR A 413 -21.82 16.11 24.73
N LYS A 414 -21.76 14.89 24.15
CA LYS A 414 -22.13 14.62 22.75
C LYS A 414 -23.57 15.09 22.47
N ARG A 415 -24.47 14.88 23.40
CA ARG A 415 -25.89 15.29 23.27
C ARG A 415 -26.05 16.82 23.14
N GLY A 416 -25.40 17.61 23.99
CA GLY A 416 -25.38 19.07 23.90
C GLY A 416 -24.80 19.56 22.58
N LYS A 417 -23.68 18.94 22.14
CA LYS A 417 -23.07 19.20 20.84
C LYS A 417 -24.06 19.01 19.69
N TYR A 418 -24.69 17.85 19.58
CA TYR A 418 -25.60 17.56 18.46
C TYR A 418 -26.82 18.48 18.45
N ARG A 419 -27.40 18.86 19.62
CA ARG A 419 -28.46 19.87 19.67
C ARG A 419 -28.00 21.22 19.12
N ALA A 420 -26.78 21.63 19.43
CA ALA A 420 -26.21 22.88 18.90
C ALA A 420 -25.96 22.80 17.39
N VAL A 421 -25.47 21.65 16.88
CA VAL A 421 -25.31 21.41 15.44
C VAL A 421 -26.65 21.53 14.72
N VAL A 422 -27.72 20.89 15.21
CA VAL A 422 -29.05 20.96 14.60
C VAL A 422 -29.53 22.41 14.58
N ARG A 423 -29.45 23.16 15.70
CA ARG A 423 -29.84 24.59 15.77
C ARG A 423 -29.06 25.46 14.76
N GLU A 424 -27.76 25.21 14.55
CA GLU A 424 -26.97 25.95 13.57
C GLU A 424 -27.37 25.59 12.13
N ILE A 425 -27.71 24.32 11.87
CA ILE A 425 -28.23 23.89 10.58
C ILE A 425 -29.60 24.55 10.31
N GLU A 426 -30.53 24.57 11.27
CA GLU A 426 -31.81 25.22 11.14
C GLU A 426 -31.66 26.72 10.84
N ARG A 427 -30.81 27.41 11.59
CA ARG A 427 -30.52 28.83 11.41
C ARG A 427 -30.01 29.17 10.00
N ARG A 428 -29.07 28.36 9.47
CA ARG A 428 -28.52 28.59 8.13
C ARG A 428 -29.48 28.14 7.04
N ASN A 429 -30.18 27.03 7.24
CA ASN A 429 -31.17 26.54 6.28
C ASN A 429 -32.29 27.56 6.05
N ALA A 430 -32.71 28.25 7.09
CA ALA A 430 -33.68 29.33 6.98
C ALA A 430 -33.26 30.49 6.07
N THR A 431 -31.94 30.70 5.90
CA THR A 431 -31.40 31.70 4.95
C THR A 431 -31.23 31.14 3.54
N GLY A 432 -31.37 29.84 3.35
CA GLY A 432 -31.10 29.15 2.09
C GLY A 432 -29.61 28.92 1.80
N GLN A 433 -28.72 29.12 2.80
CA GLN A 433 -27.29 28.84 2.64
C GLN A 433 -27.06 27.32 2.55
N PRO A 434 -26.33 26.79 1.52
CA PRO A 434 -26.01 25.38 1.46
C PRO A 434 -24.98 25.01 2.53
N MET A 435 -25.09 23.76 3.04
CA MET A 435 -24.25 23.27 4.11
C MET A 435 -23.72 21.87 3.81
N LEU A 436 -22.45 21.65 4.13
CA LEU A 436 -21.82 20.32 4.18
C LEU A 436 -21.41 20.02 5.62
N ILE A 437 -21.98 18.95 6.16
CA ILE A 437 -21.74 18.52 7.53
C ILE A 437 -20.80 17.31 7.51
N GLY A 438 -19.61 17.47 8.08
CA GLY A 438 -18.61 16.40 8.20
C GLY A 438 -18.79 15.60 9.48
N THR A 439 -18.87 14.27 9.36
CA THR A 439 -18.90 13.32 10.48
C THR A 439 -17.72 12.37 10.40
N THR A 440 -17.29 11.78 11.51
CA THR A 440 -16.14 10.87 11.56
C THR A 440 -16.52 9.39 11.35
N SER A 441 -17.80 9.02 11.50
CA SER A 441 -18.26 7.66 11.29
C SER A 441 -19.63 7.61 10.61
N ILE A 442 -19.98 6.44 10.06
CA ILE A 442 -21.30 6.16 9.46
C ILE A 442 -22.38 6.27 10.53
N GLU A 443 -22.14 5.72 11.71
CA GLU A 443 -23.08 5.76 12.85
C GLU A 443 -23.46 7.20 13.21
N GLN A 444 -22.45 8.07 13.34
CA GLN A 444 -22.70 9.50 13.61
C GLN A 444 -23.48 10.19 12.49
N SER A 445 -23.23 9.82 11.23
CA SER A 445 -23.97 10.38 10.10
C SER A 445 -25.44 9.95 10.11
N GLU A 446 -25.72 8.70 10.48
CA GLU A 446 -27.09 8.16 10.62
C GLU A 446 -27.82 8.77 11.83
N GLN A 447 -27.13 8.90 12.97
CA GLN A 447 -27.67 9.57 14.16
C GLN A 447 -28.07 11.03 13.86
N LEU A 448 -27.17 11.79 13.21
CA LEU A 448 -27.46 13.17 12.83
C LEU A 448 -28.59 13.24 11.80
N SER A 449 -28.64 12.33 10.84
CA SER A 449 -29.71 12.22 9.86
C SER A 449 -31.08 12.01 10.54
N HIS A 450 -31.15 11.15 11.56
CA HIS A 450 -32.36 10.93 12.33
C HIS A 450 -32.83 12.23 13.02
N MET A 451 -31.89 12.93 13.69
CA MET A 451 -32.23 14.21 14.36
C MET A 451 -32.69 15.30 13.39
N LEU A 452 -32.09 15.38 12.19
CA LEU A 452 -32.52 16.34 11.16
C LEU A 452 -33.89 16.00 10.57
N LYS A 453 -34.22 14.70 10.44
CA LYS A 453 -35.57 14.26 10.04
C LYS A 453 -36.62 14.66 11.10
N GLU A 454 -36.30 14.47 12.39
CA GLU A 454 -37.16 14.92 13.49
C GLU A 454 -37.38 16.45 13.49
N ALA A 455 -36.34 17.21 13.14
CA ALA A 455 -36.42 18.68 12.98
C ALA A 455 -37.09 19.13 11.65
N GLY A 456 -37.52 18.20 10.79
CA GLY A 456 -38.15 18.49 9.49
C GLY A 456 -37.22 19.05 8.43
N ILE A 457 -35.90 18.86 8.54
CA ILE A 457 -34.89 19.37 7.59
C ILE A 457 -34.64 18.33 6.51
N VAL A 458 -34.91 18.70 5.26
CA VAL A 458 -34.57 17.88 4.09
C VAL A 458 -33.07 17.87 3.91
N HIS A 459 -32.46 16.68 3.80
CA HIS A 459 -31.02 16.52 3.68
C HIS A 459 -30.63 15.26 2.91
N ASN A 460 -29.43 15.24 2.37
CA ASN A 460 -28.80 14.09 1.74
C ASN A 460 -27.73 13.51 2.66
N VAL A 461 -27.54 12.18 2.62
CA VAL A 461 -26.49 11.49 3.38
C VAL A 461 -25.54 10.83 2.39
N LEU A 462 -24.26 11.16 2.50
CA LEU A 462 -23.17 10.64 1.70
C LEU A 462 -22.26 9.80 2.60
N ASN A 463 -22.36 8.49 2.47
CA ASN A 463 -21.54 7.54 3.21
C ASN A 463 -21.20 6.31 2.33
N ALA A 464 -20.35 5.42 2.84
CA ALA A 464 -19.87 4.24 2.13
C ALA A 464 -20.96 3.29 1.59
N LYS A 465 -22.20 3.41 2.06
CA LYS A 465 -23.31 2.57 1.61
C LYS A 465 -23.88 2.99 0.23
N TYR A 466 -23.55 4.19 -0.26
CA TYR A 466 -24.22 4.82 -1.44
C TYR A 466 -23.23 5.30 -2.51
N HIS A 467 -22.20 4.54 -2.80
CA HIS A 467 -21.11 4.94 -3.73
C HIS A 467 -21.55 5.41 -5.11
N GLU A 468 -22.51 4.72 -5.72
CA GLU A 468 -22.97 5.03 -7.08
C GLU A 468 -23.68 6.38 -7.18
N LEU A 469 -24.29 6.85 -6.07
CA LEU A 469 -24.97 8.13 -5.98
C LEU A 469 -24.05 9.27 -5.51
N GLU A 470 -22.83 8.95 -5.12
CA GLU A 470 -21.90 9.90 -4.50
C GLU A 470 -21.67 11.16 -5.35
N ALA A 471 -21.33 10.97 -6.61
CA ALA A 471 -21.05 12.08 -7.51
C ALA A 471 -22.26 13.00 -7.75
N GLN A 472 -23.46 12.43 -7.83
CA GLN A 472 -24.71 13.19 -8.00
C GLN A 472 -25.05 14.02 -6.76
N ILE A 473 -24.89 13.43 -5.56
CA ILE A 473 -25.15 14.10 -4.28
C ILE A 473 -24.16 15.25 -4.09
N VAL A 474 -22.86 15.03 -4.41
CA VAL A 474 -21.83 16.06 -4.30
C VAL A 474 -22.10 17.22 -5.27
N ALA A 475 -22.51 16.93 -6.49
CA ALA A 475 -22.86 17.95 -7.48
C ALA A 475 -24.02 18.87 -6.98
N GLN A 476 -24.93 18.33 -6.18
CA GLN A 476 -26.06 19.08 -5.62
C GLN A 476 -25.72 19.83 -4.32
N ALA A 477 -24.65 19.45 -3.62
CA ALA A 477 -24.30 19.98 -2.30
C ALA A 477 -24.08 21.51 -2.28
N GLY A 478 -23.72 22.13 -3.40
CA GLY A 478 -23.51 23.55 -3.56
C GLY A 478 -24.79 24.35 -3.95
N GLN A 479 -25.93 23.70 -4.13
CA GLN A 479 -27.15 24.35 -4.53
C GLN A 479 -27.87 25.03 -3.33
N LYS A 480 -28.64 26.09 -3.58
CA LYS A 480 -29.32 26.85 -2.55
C LYS A 480 -30.20 25.95 -1.67
N GLY A 481 -30.02 26.06 -0.36
CA GLY A 481 -30.80 25.34 0.66
C GLY A 481 -30.46 23.86 0.83
N GLN A 482 -29.46 23.35 0.12
CA GLN A 482 -29.02 21.94 0.27
C GLN A 482 -28.31 21.71 1.59
N VAL A 483 -28.66 20.64 2.27
CA VAL A 483 -28.02 20.15 3.47
C VAL A 483 -27.46 18.76 3.16
N THR A 484 -26.16 18.59 3.24
CA THR A 484 -25.49 17.30 2.93
C THR A 484 -24.66 16.87 4.12
N ILE A 485 -24.92 15.67 4.64
CA ILE A 485 -24.09 15.01 5.64
C ILE A 485 -23.09 14.12 4.88
N ALA A 486 -21.80 14.24 5.16
CA ALA A 486 -20.76 13.43 4.55
C ALA A 486 -19.84 12.82 5.59
N THR A 487 -19.54 11.53 5.46
CA THR A 487 -18.45 10.92 6.21
C THR A 487 -17.09 11.36 5.64
N ASN A 488 -16.04 11.11 6.37
CA ASN A 488 -14.71 11.67 6.27
C ASN A 488 -14.12 11.79 4.85
N MET A 489 -14.29 10.78 4.03
CA MET A 489 -13.68 10.70 2.69
C MET A 489 -14.69 10.73 1.54
N ALA A 490 -15.99 10.74 1.88
CA ALA A 490 -17.04 10.76 0.88
C ALA A 490 -16.97 12.06 0.03
N GLY A 491 -17.01 11.91 -1.29
CA GLY A 491 -16.86 13.00 -2.25
C GLY A 491 -15.43 13.56 -2.40
N ARG A 492 -14.38 12.89 -1.90
CA ARG A 492 -12.99 13.31 -2.13
C ARG A 492 -12.67 13.29 -3.64
N GLY A 493 -11.90 14.28 -4.10
CA GLY A 493 -11.57 14.46 -5.52
C GLY A 493 -12.72 15.00 -6.38
N THR A 494 -13.92 15.24 -5.81
CA THR A 494 -15.06 15.82 -6.53
C THR A 494 -15.28 17.27 -6.10
N ASP A 495 -15.43 18.15 -7.08
CA ASP A 495 -15.66 19.58 -6.84
C ASP A 495 -17.12 19.85 -6.51
N ILE A 496 -17.34 20.73 -5.51
CA ILE A 496 -18.68 21.29 -5.18
C ILE A 496 -18.76 22.66 -5.84
N VAL A 497 -19.62 22.76 -6.85
CA VAL A 497 -19.83 24.02 -7.58
C VAL A 497 -21.02 24.75 -6.92
N LEU A 498 -20.84 26.05 -6.62
CA LEU A 498 -21.89 26.86 -6.06
C LEU A 498 -22.99 27.14 -7.09
N GLY A 499 -24.25 26.99 -6.66
CA GLY A 499 -25.40 27.37 -7.45
C GLY A 499 -25.52 28.90 -7.62
N GLU A 500 -26.41 29.34 -8.52
CA GLU A 500 -26.67 30.75 -8.77
C GLU A 500 -27.18 31.46 -7.51
N GLY A 501 -26.63 32.61 -7.17
CA GLY A 501 -26.97 33.41 -5.99
C GLY A 501 -26.45 32.90 -4.66
N VAL A 502 -25.78 31.74 -4.60
CA VAL A 502 -25.26 31.15 -3.35
C VAL A 502 -24.10 31.97 -2.80
N SER A 503 -23.30 32.57 -3.63
CA SER A 503 -22.21 33.47 -3.22
C SER A 503 -22.70 34.64 -2.37
N GLU A 504 -23.88 35.20 -2.69
CA GLU A 504 -24.51 36.29 -1.94
C GLU A 504 -25.02 35.85 -0.56
N LEU A 505 -25.34 34.55 -0.41
CA LEU A 505 -25.75 33.93 0.88
C LEU A 505 -24.52 33.57 1.75
N GLY A 506 -23.30 33.89 1.32
CA GLY A 506 -22.05 33.62 2.03
C GLY A 506 -21.38 32.32 1.61
N GLY A 507 -21.79 31.74 0.47
CA GLY A 507 -21.21 30.51 -0.10
C GLY A 507 -21.54 29.25 0.71
N LEU A 508 -20.75 28.18 0.49
CA LEU A 508 -20.92 26.91 1.19
C LEU A 508 -20.45 27.01 2.65
N ALA A 509 -21.26 26.55 3.59
CA ALA A 509 -20.89 26.43 5.00
C ALA A 509 -20.47 25.00 5.34
N ILE A 510 -19.31 24.86 5.96
CA ILE A 510 -18.79 23.60 6.47
C ILE A 510 -19.04 23.53 7.97
N ILE A 511 -19.66 22.44 8.42
CA ILE A 511 -19.89 22.14 9.84
C ILE A 511 -19.19 20.80 10.14
N GLY A 512 -18.11 20.83 10.92
CA GLY A 512 -17.47 19.60 11.43
C GLY A 512 -18.10 19.19 12.75
N THR A 513 -18.52 17.95 12.91
CA THR A 513 -19.13 17.46 14.16
C THR A 513 -18.11 16.93 15.16
N GLU A 514 -16.88 16.65 14.70
CA GLU A 514 -15.74 16.23 15.51
C GLU A 514 -14.44 16.66 14.84
N ARG A 515 -13.35 16.64 15.61
CA ARG A 515 -11.99 16.69 15.03
C ARG A 515 -11.55 15.31 14.62
N HIS A 516 -10.95 15.24 13.44
CA HIS A 516 -10.39 14.00 12.95
C HIS A 516 -9.05 13.66 13.63
N GLU A 517 -8.55 12.47 13.41
CA GLU A 517 -7.26 12.02 13.92
C GLU A 517 -6.08 12.87 13.44
N SER A 518 -6.20 13.50 12.27
CA SER A 518 -5.19 14.37 11.67
C SER A 518 -5.74 15.75 11.33
N ARG A 519 -4.96 16.80 11.60
CA ARG A 519 -5.27 18.19 11.18
C ARG A 519 -5.41 18.31 9.67
N ARG A 520 -4.74 17.47 8.93
CA ARG A 520 -4.79 17.39 7.48
C ARG A 520 -6.21 17.09 7.00
N ILE A 521 -6.88 16.13 7.60
CA ILE A 521 -8.26 15.75 7.27
C ILE A 521 -9.24 16.89 7.59
N ASP A 522 -9.06 17.56 8.73
CA ASP A 522 -9.85 18.78 9.06
C ASP A 522 -9.66 19.87 8.00
N ASN A 523 -8.43 20.06 7.51
CA ASN A 523 -8.14 21.03 6.46
C ASN A 523 -8.74 20.63 5.10
N GLN A 524 -8.78 19.34 4.77
CA GLN A 524 -9.49 18.85 3.58
C GLN A 524 -10.99 19.14 3.66
N LEU A 525 -11.60 18.91 4.82
CA LEU A 525 -13.02 19.24 5.03
C LEU A 525 -13.26 20.76 4.88
N ARG A 526 -12.46 21.60 5.54
CA ARG A 526 -12.51 23.06 5.37
C ARG A 526 -12.34 23.49 3.92
N GLY A 527 -11.41 22.86 3.20
CA GLY A 527 -11.10 23.11 1.80
C GLY A 527 -12.23 22.81 0.82
N ARG A 528 -13.31 22.19 1.27
CA ARG A 528 -14.53 22.02 0.46
C ARG A 528 -15.25 23.35 0.18
N ALA A 529 -15.05 24.39 0.99
CA ALA A 529 -15.61 25.73 0.83
C ALA A 529 -14.53 26.77 0.51
N GLY A 530 -14.92 27.90 -0.09
CA GLY A 530 -14.02 29.03 -0.40
C GLY A 530 -13.05 28.74 -1.53
N ARG A 531 -13.51 28.11 -2.62
CA ARG A 531 -12.71 27.73 -3.80
C ARG A 531 -12.68 28.87 -4.82
N GLN A 532 -11.56 29.06 -5.51
CA GLN A 532 -11.38 30.03 -6.59
C GLN A 532 -11.85 31.45 -6.24
N GLY A 533 -11.71 31.86 -4.96
CA GLY A 533 -12.13 33.17 -4.48
C GLY A 533 -13.62 33.26 -4.09
N ASP A 534 -14.35 32.17 -4.07
CA ASP A 534 -15.73 32.12 -3.56
C ASP A 534 -15.76 32.38 -2.05
N PRO A 535 -16.84 33.02 -1.53
CA PRO A 535 -17.07 33.09 -0.09
C PRO A 535 -17.38 31.71 0.47
N GLY A 536 -17.21 31.56 1.78
CA GLY A 536 -17.51 30.34 2.50
C GLY A 536 -17.22 30.48 3.98
N SER A 537 -17.64 29.50 4.77
CA SER A 537 -17.31 29.45 6.18
C SER A 537 -17.06 28.02 6.65
N SER A 538 -16.23 27.86 7.68
CA SER A 538 -16.08 26.58 8.38
C SER A 538 -16.16 26.76 9.88
N GLN A 539 -16.77 25.79 10.58
CA GLN A 539 -16.84 25.75 12.04
C GLN A 539 -16.92 24.31 12.53
N PHE A 540 -16.21 24.00 13.62
CA PHE A 540 -16.27 22.69 14.26
C PHE A 540 -17.03 22.77 15.56
N PHE A 541 -17.91 21.80 15.78
CA PHE A 541 -18.68 21.58 17.01
C PHE A 541 -18.15 20.33 17.69
N LEU A 542 -17.63 20.48 18.90
CA LEU A 542 -16.85 19.45 19.58
C LEU A 542 -17.46 19.12 20.94
N SER A 543 -17.21 17.92 21.45
CA SER A 543 -17.56 17.50 22.80
C SER A 543 -16.32 17.02 23.55
N LEU A 544 -16.29 17.22 24.85
CA LEU A 544 -15.28 16.61 25.72
C LEU A 544 -15.38 15.07 25.78
N GLU A 545 -16.54 14.51 25.36
CA GLU A 545 -16.79 13.08 25.23
C GLU A 545 -16.38 12.51 23.87
N ASP A 546 -15.94 13.35 22.91
CA ASP A 546 -15.45 12.88 21.63
C ASP A 546 -14.20 12.02 21.80
N ASP A 547 -14.08 10.97 21.00
CA ASP A 547 -13.04 9.91 21.20
C ASP A 547 -11.63 10.46 21.22
N LEU A 548 -11.33 11.45 20.37
CA LEU A 548 -10.04 12.13 20.38
C LEU A 548 -9.68 12.70 21.76
N LEU A 549 -10.61 13.33 22.44
CA LEU A 549 -10.39 13.93 23.77
C LEU A 549 -10.50 12.90 24.88
N ARG A 550 -11.43 11.96 24.79
CA ARG A 550 -11.62 10.87 25.74
C ARG A 550 -10.35 10.00 25.87
N ILE A 551 -9.73 9.65 24.72
CA ILE A 551 -8.61 8.73 24.63
C ILE A 551 -7.27 9.47 24.81
N PHE A 552 -7.09 10.62 24.15
CA PHE A 552 -5.79 11.32 24.06
C PHE A 552 -5.73 12.65 24.82
N GLY A 553 -6.85 13.13 25.38
CA GLY A 553 -6.95 14.44 26.04
C GLY A 553 -6.20 14.58 27.36
N GLY A 554 -5.93 13.47 28.05
CA GLY A 554 -5.18 13.41 29.30
C GLY A 554 -6.00 13.77 30.55
N ASP A 555 -5.45 13.48 31.74
CA ASP A 555 -6.13 13.59 33.03
C ASP A 555 -6.57 15.02 33.41
N ASN A 556 -5.91 16.04 32.85
CA ASN A 556 -6.25 17.44 33.12
C ASN A 556 -7.63 17.82 32.58
N ILE A 557 -8.03 17.22 31.44
CA ILE A 557 -9.40 17.46 30.88
C ILE A 557 -10.43 16.76 31.73
N LYS A 558 -10.18 15.52 32.16
CA LYS A 558 -11.08 14.79 33.08
C LYS A 558 -11.31 15.58 34.38
N LYS A 559 -10.24 16.08 35.00
CA LYS A 559 -10.34 16.93 36.22
C LYS A 559 -11.03 18.26 35.97
N PHE A 560 -10.89 18.82 34.76
CA PHE A 560 -11.58 20.04 34.36
C PHE A 560 -13.08 19.78 34.19
N MET A 561 -13.47 18.66 33.58
CA MET A 561 -14.87 18.24 33.42
C MET A 561 -15.57 18.04 34.77
N GLU A 562 -14.90 17.42 35.73
CA GLU A 562 -15.46 17.17 37.08
C GLU A 562 -15.67 18.45 37.90
N LYS A 563 -14.84 19.49 37.69
CA LYS A 563 -14.90 20.75 38.43
C LYS A 563 -15.88 21.80 37.87
N MET A 564 -16.19 21.71 36.57
CA MET A 564 -17.12 22.65 35.96
C MET A 564 -18.56 22.16 36.09
N GLY A 565 -19.36 22.84 36.92
CA GLY A 565 -20.80 22.64 37.05
C GLY A 565 -21.60 23.18 35.83
N LEU A 566 -21.07 23.03 34.60
CA LEU A 566 -21.70 23.54 33.37
C LEU A 566 -22.90 22.69 32.96
N GLU A 567 -23.94 23.37 32.44
CA GLU A 567 -25.08 22.71 31.80
C GLU A 567 -24.69 22.02 30.48
N GLU A 568 -25.45 21.02 30.05
CA GLU A 568 -25.12 20.22 28.83
C GLU A 568 -25.09 21.09 27.55
N ASP A 569 -25.92 22.10 27.47
CA ASP A 569 -26.10 22.98 26.32
C ASP A 569 -25.25 24.25 26.37
N GLU A 570 -24.40 24.43 27.37
CA GLU A 570 -23.55 25.60 27.54
C GLU A 570 -22.26 25.49 26.74
N GLU A 571 -21.94 26.52 25.94
CA GLU A 571 -20.74 26.63 25.15
C GLU A 571 -19.52 26.87 26.05
N ILE A 572 -18.50 25.99 25.95
CA ILE A 572 -17.24 26.16 26.66
C ILE A 572 -16.27 26.99 25.80
N ARG A 573 -15.98 28.20 26.25
CA ARG A 573 -14.99 29.11 25.66
C ARG A 573 -13.71 29.08 26.47
N SER A 574 -12.79 28.17 26.14
CA SER A 574 -11.52 28.00 26.84
C SER A 574 -10.36 27.76 25.90
N SER A 575 -9.37 28.65 25.91
CA SER A 575 -8.12 28.48 25.16
C SER A 575 -7.34 27.24 25.60
N MET A 576 -7.51 26.84 26.87
CA MET A 576 -6.88 25.64 27.43
C MET A 576 -7.47 24.37 26.76
N VAL A 577 -8.79 24.30 26.55
CA VAL A 577 -9.44 23.16 25.90
C VAL A 577 -9.05 23.12 24.43
N SER A 578 -9.06 24.24 23.71
CA SER A 578 -8.59 24.31 22.30
C SER A 578 -7.14 23.85 22.16
N SER A 579 -6.25 24.25 23.08
CA SER A 579 -4.86 23.79 23.11
C SER A 579 -4.74 22.29 23.39
N ALA A 580 -5.62 21.77 24.24
CA ALA A 580 -5.62 20.34 24.56
C ALA A 580 -6.08 19.48 23.37
N ILE A 581 -7.06 19.93 22.60
CA ILE A 581 -7.51 19.30 21.36
C ILE A 581 -6.36 19.21 20.35
N GLN A 582 -5.66 20.34 20.13
CA GLN A 582 -4.51 20.37 19.22
C GLN A 582 -3.38 19.42 19.66
N LYS A 583 -3.12 19.35 20.96
CA LYS A 583 -2.13 18.41 21.52
C LYS A 583 -2.58 16.96 21.37
N ALA A 584 -3.87 16.67 21.52
CA ALA A 584 -4.41 15.33 21.33
C ALA A 584 -4.26 14.89 19.86
N GLN A 585 -4.65 15.73 18.89
CA GLN A 585 -4.42 15.45 17.49
C GLN A 585 -2.94 15.19 17.16
N LYS A 586 -2.04 16.04 17.68
CA LYS A 586 -0.59 15.87 17.47
C LYS A 586 -0.07 14.53 18.00
N ARG A 587 -0.55 14.07 19.16
CA ARG A 587 -0.19 12.75 19.71
C ARG A 587 -0.68 11.61 18.84
N VAL A 588 -1.86 11.73 18.24
CA VAL A 588 -2.36 10.72 17.32
C VAL A 588 -1.53 10.72 16.02
N GLU A 589 -1.24 11.91 15.46
CA GLU A 589 -0.37 12.04 14.29
C GLU A 589 1.02 11.39 14.54
N GLU A 590 1.66 11.70 15.68
CA GLU A 590 2.95 11.13 16.10
C GLU A 590 2.87 9.59 16.23
N ARG A 591 1.81 9.07 16.89
CA ARG A 591 1.62 7.62 17.01
C ARG A 591 1.44 6.94 15.65
N ASN A 592 0.62 7.52 14.77
CA ASN A 592 0.39 6.96 13.45
C ASN A 592 1.68 6.99 12.60
N PHE A 593 2.50 8.03 12.74
CA PHE A 593 3.83 8.10 12.15
C PHE A 593 4.74 6.96 12.66
N ASP A 594 4.75 6.72 13.99
CA ASP A 594 5.56 5.64 14.57
C ASP A 594 5.12 4.27 14.07
N ILE A 595 3.80 4.03 13.91
CA ILE A 595 3.27 2.78 13.31
C ILE A 595 3.76 2.61 11.86
N ARG A 596 3.63 3.64 11.01
CA ARG A 596 4.11 3.57 9.61
C ARG A 596 5.62 3.37 9.52
N LYS A 597 6.37 4.04 10.40
CA LYS A 597 7.82 3.88 10.51
C LYS A 597 8.19 2.45 10.89
N TYR A 598 7.50 1.88 11.88
CA TYR A 598 7.68 0.49 12.31
C TYR A 598 7.44 -0.47 11.14
N VAL A 599 6.30 -0.35 10.46
CA VAL A 599 5.99 -1.18 9.29
C VAL A 599 7.08 -1.09 8.22
N LEU A 600 7.53 0.13 7.91
CA LEU A 600 8.58 0.35 6.92
C LEU A 600 9.93 -0.25 7.34
N GLU A 601 10.37 -0.05 8.60
CA GLU A 601 11.67 -0.54 9.07
C GLU A 601 11.79 -2.08 9.01
N TYR A 602 10.68 -2.79 9.21
CA TYR A 602 10.61 -4.25 9.06
C TYR A 602 10.50 -4.66 7.58
N ASP A 603 9.64 -4.00 6.79
CA ASP A 603 9.51 -4.32 5.37
C ASP A 603 10.74 -3.90 4.53
N ASP A 604 11.55 -2.94 4.98
CA ASP A 604 12.82 -2.60 4.31
C ASP A 604 13.78 -3.80 4.27
N VAL A 605 13.81 -4.63 5.32
CA VAL A 605 14.59 -5.89 5.35
C VAL A 605 14.04 -6.87 4.33
N MET A 606 12.72 -7.09 4.38
CA MET A 606 12.02 -7.95 3.41
C MET A 606 12.19 -7.45 1.98
N ASN A 607 12.20 -6.13 1.77
CA ASN A 607 12.35 -5.53 0.45
C ASN A 607 13.74 -5.77 -0.16
N GLN A 608 14.79 -5.79 0.66
CA GLN A 608 16.13 -6.15 0.19
C GLN A 608 16.18 -7.61 -0.28
N GLN A 609 15.61 -8.54 0.50
CA GLN A 609 15.51 -9.95 0.17
C GLN A 609 14.62 -10.18 -1.06
N ARG A 610 13.47 -9.52 -1.12
CA ARG A 610 12.53 -9.56 -2.26
C ARG A 610 13.20 -9.15 -3.56
N LYS A 611 13.99 -8.07 -3.56
CA LYS A 611 14.73 -7.64 -4.75
C LYS A 611 15.68 -8.73 -5.26
N VAL A 612 16.41 -9.38 -4.37
CA VAL A 612 17.33 -10.47 -4.74
C VAL A 612 16.57 -11.64 -5.39
N VAL A 613 15.49 -12.10 -4.73
CA VAL A 613 14.70 -13.24 -5.21
C VAL A 613 13.99 -12.93 -6.52
N TYR A 614 13.35 -11.74 -6.64
CA TYR A 614 12.63 -11.36 -7.85
C TYR A 614 13.58 -11.10 -9.03
N GLU A 615 14.79 -10.61 -8.79
CA GLU A 615 15.82 -10.48 -9.81
C GLU A 615 16.33 -11.84 -10.28
N GLN A 616 16.57 -12.78 -9.36
CA GLN A 616 16.91 -14.17 -9.70
C GLN A 616 15.79 -14.81 -10.52
N ARG A 617 14.53 -14.68 -10.05
CA ARG A 617 13.37 -15.20 -10.75
C ARG A 617 13.25 -14.64 -12.17
N ARG A 618 13.49 -13.35 -12.35
CA ARG A 618 13.48 -12.70 -13.66
C ARG A 618 14.54 -13.26 -14.61
N LYS A 619 15.76 -13.47 -14.12
CA LYS A 619 16.84 -14.10 -14.91
C LYS A 619 16.45 -15.51 -15.38
N ILE A 620 15.79 -16.29 -14.52
CA ILE A 620 15.26 -17.60 -14.88
C ILE A 620 14.18 -17.50 -15.98
N LEU A 621 13.25 -16.53 -15.84
CA LEU A 621 12.21 -16.29 -16.85
C LEU A 621 12.79 -15.89 -18.21
N GLU A 622 13.87 -15.09 -18.21
CA GLU A 622 14.59 -14.65 -19.41
C GLU A 622 15.39 -15.79 -20.05
N GLY A 623 15.66 -16.87 -19.32
CA GLY A 623 16.34 -18.05 -19.82
C GLY A 623 17.84 -17.81 -20.15
N GLN A 624 18.47 -16.78 -19.56
CA GLN A 624 19.86 -16.43 -19.81
C GLN A 624 20.79 -17.32 -18.98
N ASP A 625 21.81 -17.90 -19.63
CA ASP A 625 22.93 -18.60 -19.01
C ASP A 625 22.54 -19.66 -17.94
N MET A 626 21.44 -20.39 -18.16
CA MET A 626 20.87 -21.30 -17.15
C MET A 626 21.84 -22.45 -16.82
N LYS A 627 22.50 -23.04 -17.82
CA LYS A 627 23.49 -24.09 -17.61
C LYS A 627 24.60 -23.61 -16.67
N ASP A 628 25.17 -22.45 -16.94
CA ASP A 628 26.30 -21.91 -16.15
C ASP A 628 25.83 -21.57 -14.71
N GLN A 629 24.58 -21.10 -14.56
CA GLN A 629 24.02 -20.87 -13.23
C GLN A 629 23.89 -22.17 -12.43
N ILE A 630 23.42 -23.26 -13.05
CA ILE A 630 23.28 -24.56 -12.39
C ILE A 630 24.61 -25.14 -12.02
N LEU A 631 25.60 -25.08 -12.92
CA LEU A 631 26.96 -25.57 -12.63
C LEU A 631 27.60 -24.77 -11.49
N ASN A 632 27.41 -23.44 -11.45
CA ASN A 632 27.84 -22.63 -10.32
C ASN A 632 27.13 -23.01 -9.00
N MET A 633 25.82 -23.38 -9.06
CA MET A 633 25.11 -23.87 -7.88
C MET A 633 25.67 -25.22 -7.39
N VAL A 634 26.06 -26.11 -8.30
CA VAL A 634 26.75 -27.37 -7.98
C VAL A 634 28.08 -27.08 -7.28
N ASP A 635 28.88 -26.17 -7.81
CA ASP A 635 30.15 -25.78 -7.22
C ASP A 635 29.96 -25.16 -5.83
N MET A 636 28.94 -24.34 -5.65
CA MET A 636 28.58 -23.80 -4.32
C MET A 636 28.18 -24.91 -3.34
N LEU A 637 27.39 -25.89 -3.77
CA LEU A 637 26.97 -27.03 -2.97
C LEU A 637 28.16 -27.87 -2.51
N ILE A 638 29.09 -28.19 -3.42
CA ILE A 638 30.32 -28.93 -3.12
C ILE A 638 31.18 -28.17 -2.13
N ASN A 639 31.37 -26.86 -2.34
CA ASN A 639 32.14 -26.03 -1.43
C ASN A 639 31.54 -25.98 -0.03
N HIS A 640 30.19 -25.92 0.06
CA HIS A 640 29.49 -25.99 1.35
C HIS A 640 29.71 -27.35 2.06
N GLY A 641 29.64 -28.46 1.32
CA GLY A 641 29.98 -29.80 1.84
C GLY A 641 31.41 -29.88 2.35
N LEU A 642 32.37 -29.33 1.59
CA LEU A 642 33.77 -29.27 1.99
C LEU A 642 34.02 -28.38 3.22
N GLU A 643 33.29 -27.28 3.37
CA GLU A 643 33.35 -26.42 4.56
C GLU A 643 32.81 -27.14 5.81
N THR A 644 31.78 -27.96 5.64
CA THR A 644 31.13 -28.69 6.73
C THR A 644 31.93 -29.90 7.16
N TYR A 645 32.36 -30.74 6.21
CA TYR A 645 32.94 -32.05 6.49
C TYR A 645 34.46 -32.10 6.33
N ALA A 646 35.09 -31.19 5.56
CA ALA A 646 36.54 -31.08 5.38
C ALA A 646 36.99 -29.65 5.72
N ASN A 647 36.69 -29.20 6.95
CA ASN A 647 36.96 -27.83 7.40
C ASN A 647 38.46 -27.54 7.42
N PRO A 648 38.93 -26.45 6.75
CA PRO A 648 40.35 -26.12 6.68
C PRO A 648 40.98 -25.73 8.02
N LYS A 649 40.20 -25.52 9.07
CA LYS A 649 40.67 -25.26 10.44
C LYS A 649 41.03 -26.53 11.20
N LEU A 650 40.63 -27.69 10.68
CA LEU A 650 40.87 -29.00 11.27
C LEU A 650 42.05 -29.70 10.51
N TYR A 651 42.69 -30.65 11.16
CA TYR A 651 43.68 -31.47 10.46
C TYR A 651 43.00 -32.45 9.52
N PRO A 652 43.61 -32.86 8.39
CA PRO A 652 43.00 -33.79 7.44
C PRO A 652 42.54 -35.10 8.06
N GLU A 653 43.18 -35.58 9.13
CA GLU A 653 42.79 -36.78 9.87
C GLU A 653 41.49 -36.61 10.67
N GLU A 654 41.04 -35.38 10.88
CA GLU A 654 39.80 -35.04 11.58
C GLU A 654 38.64 -34.77 10.60
N TRP A 655 38.86 -34.86 9.27
CA TRP A 655 37.82 -34.68 8.26
C TRP A 655 36.91 -35.91 8.18
N ASP A 656 35.60 -35.68 8.02
CA ASP A 656 34.61 -36.75 7.88
C ASP A 656 34.32 -37.00 6.38
N PHE A 657 35.19 -37.81 5.76
CA PHE A 657 35.06 -38.15 4.35
C PHE A 657 33.84 -39.00 4.04
N ASP A 658 33.41 -39.91 4.98
CA ASP A 658 32.23 -40.74 4.81
C ASP A 658 30.97 -39.88 4.77
N ALA A 659 30.86 -38.86 5.63
CA ALA A 659 29.77 -37.92 5.64
C ALA A 659 29.78 -37.03 4.39
N LEU A 660 30.96 -36.61 3.91
CA LEU A 660 31.09 -35.83 2.68
C LEU A 660 30.61 -36.64 1.46
N ILE A 661 31.03 -37.90 1.32
CA ILE A 661 30.58 -38.78 0.24
C ILE A 661 29.05 -38.95 0.28
N LYS A 662 28.47 -39.26 1.43
CA LYS A 662 27.03 -39.43 1.60
C LYS A 662 26.25 -38.11 1.28
N TYR A 663 26.82 -36.96 1.66
CA TYR A 663 26.26 -35.66 1.31
C TYR A 663 26.22 -35.48 -0.22
N CYS A 664 27.32 -35.81 -0.93
CA CYS A 664 27.36 -35.70 -2.39
C CYS A 664 26.46 -36.75 -3.09
N GLU A 665 26.39 -38.01 -2.54
CA GLU A 665 25.47 -39.05 -3.03
C GLU A 665 24.00 -38.66 -2.93
N LYS A 666 23.66 -37.89 -1.93
CA LYS A 666 22.29 -37.35 -1.78
C LYS A 666 21.89 -36.44 -2.95
N TYR A 667 22.84 -35.70 -3.53
CA TYR A 667 22.51 -34.64 -4.49
C TYR A 667 22.86 -34.97 -5.95
N PHE A 668 24.07 -35.53 -6.22
CA PHE A 668 24.53 -35.70 -7.58
C PHE A 668 25.42 -36.92 -7.87
N LEU A 669 26.02 -37.57 -6.85
CA LEU A 669 26.83 -38.76 -7.05
C LEU A 669 25.94 -40.01 -7.09
N ALA A 670 26.34 -41.01 -7.92
CA ALA A 670 25.80 -42.36 -7.81
C ALA A 670 26.37 -43.07 -6.58
N PRO A 671 25.58 -43.94 -5.88
CA PRO A 671 26.07 -44.66 -4.74
C PRO A 671 27.32 -45.51 -5.06
N GLY A 672 28.41 -45.27 -4.34
CA GLY A 672 29.71 -45.99 -4.51
C GLY A 672 30.55 -45.52 -5.70
N GLU A 673 30.21 -44.42 -6.37
CA GLU A 673 30.99 -43.85 -7.48
C GLU A 673 32.31 -43.28 -7.02
N VAL A 674 32.37 -42.69 -5.82
CA VAL A 674 33.60 -42.24 -5.15
C VAL A 674 33.83 -43.08 -3.91
N LYS A 675 35.03 -43.68 -3.81
CA LYS A 675 35.43 -44.49 -2.67
C LYS A 675 36.32 -43.69 -1.72
N LEU A 676 36.27 -44.03 -0.44
CA LEU A 676 37.07 -43.39 0.61
C LEU A 676 38.58 -43.39 0.28
N ASP A 677 39.13 -44.53 -0.12
CA ASP A 677 40.55 -44.75 -0.48
C ASP A 677 41.03 -43.84 -1.62
N GLU A 678 40.10 -43.30 -2.42
CA GLU A 678 40.38 -42.41 -3.53
C GLU A 678 40.57 -40.96 -3.11
N ILE A 679 40.00 -40.53 -1.98
CA ILE A 679 40.02 -39.14 -1.55
C ILE A 679 40.76 -38.90 -0.24
N GLU A 680 40.99 -39.91 0.60
CA GLU A 680 41.61 -39.75 1.92
C GLU A 680 43.05 -39.19 1.89
N ASN A 681 43.77 -39.35 0.77
CA ASN A 681 45.12 -38.86 0.58
C ASN A 681 45.18 -37.55 -0.29
N MET A 682 44.02 -36.99 -0.66
CA MET A 682 43.93 -35.79 -1.48
C MET A 682 43.88 -34.52 -0.64
N SER A 683 44.39 -33.44 -1.17
CA SER A 683 44.16 -32.12 -0.60
C SER A 683 42.67 -31.70 -0.79
N ARG A 684 42.20 -30.79 0.05
CA ARG A 684 40.81 -30.27 -0.03
C ARG A 684 40.49 -29.75 -1.44
N GLU A 685 41.43 -29.05 -2.07
CA GLU A 685 41.29 -28.51 -3.43
C GLU A 685 41.25 -29.62 -4.51
N GLU A 686 41.93 -30.74 -4.31
CA GLU A 686 41.89 -31.88 -5.22
C GLU A 686 40.57 -32.63 -5.08
N ILE A 687 40.08 -32.83 -3.83
CA ILE A 687 38.77 -33.42 -3.56
C ILE A 687 37.67 -32.56 -4.22
N GLY A 688 37.72 -31.23 -4.00
CA GLY A 688 36.75 -30.31 -4.59
C GLY A 688 36.70 -30.40 -6.10
N ARG A 689 37.86 -30.36 -6.76
CA ARG A 689 37.95 -30.49 -8.23
C ARG A 689 37.43 -31.82 -8.73
N LYS A 690 37.80 -32.92 -8.08
CA LYS A 690 37.31 -34.27 -8.46
C LYS A 690 35.77 -34.35 -8.37
N LEU A 691 35.18 -33.86 -7.30
CA LEU A 691 33.73 -33.86 -7.11
C LEU A 691 33.00 -32.96 -8.11
N MET A 692 33.57 -31.78 -8.44
CA MET A 692 33.07 -30.87 -9.47
C MET A 692 33.13 -31.51 -10.87
N ASP A 693 34.26 -32.15 -11.23
CA ASP A 693 34.41 -32.83 -12.53
C ASP A 693 33.35 -33.93 -12.70
N ILE A 694 33.12 -34.78 -11.69
CA ILE A 694 32.10 -35.83 -11.72
C ILE A 694 30.69 -35.24 -11.85
N ALA A 695 30.37 -34.22 -11.05
CA ALA A 695 29.10 -33.59 -11.12
C ALA A 695 28.79 -32.93 -12.47
N HIS A 696 29.80 -32.27 -13.07
CA HIS A 696 29.69 -31.67 -14.40
C HIS A 696 29.52 -32.74 -15.49
N GLU A 697 30.28 -33.83 -15.42
CA GLU A 697 30.17 -34.95 -16.37
C GLU A 697 28.77 -35.60 -16.27
N THR A 698 28.26 -35.82 -15.06
CA THR A 698 26.93 -36.37 -14.83
C THR A 698 25.84 -35.46 -15.41
N TYR A 699 25.96 -34.14 -15.19
CA TYR A 699 25.05 -33.18 -15.78
C TYR A 699 25.07 -33.19 -17.31
N GLU A 700 26.26 -33.21 -17.93
CA GLU A 700 26.40 -33.24 -19.38
C GLU A 700 25.88 -34.55 -20.00
N ALA A 701 26.10 -35.69 -19.32
CA ALA A 701 25.53 -36.96 -19.73
C ALA A 701 24.00 -36.92 -19.71
N ARG A 702 23.43 -36.30 -18.70
CA ARG A 702 21.99 -36.09 -18.56
C ARG A 702 21.46 -35.19 -19.67
N GLU A 703 22.11 -34.04 -19.93
CA GLU A 703 21.71 -33.12 -20.98
C GLU A 703 21.74 -33.83 -22.37
N LYS A 704 22.73 -34.66 -22.62
CA LYS A 704 22.78 -35.47 -23.85
C LYS A 704 21.64 -36.47 -23.97
N SER A 705 21.19 -37.07 -22.82
CA SER A 705 20.11 -38.06 -22.83
C SER A 705 18.76 -37.45 -23.04
N ILE A 706 18.51 -36.25 -22.52
CA ILE A 706 17.23 -35.52 -22.55
C ILE A 706 17.13 -34.65 -23.83
N GLY A 707 18.24 -34.12 -24.29
CA GLY A 707 18.36 -33.10 -25.32
C GLY A 707 18.35 -31.68 -24.75
N SER A 708 19.22 -30.82 -25.29
CA SER A 708 19.50 -29.48 -24.74
C SER A 708 18.28 -28.59 -24.62
N SER A 709 17.35 -28.61 -25.57
CA SER A 709 16.10 -27.78 -25.51
C SER A 709 15.21 -28.20 -24.34
N MET A 710 14.95 -29.51 -24.23
CA MET A 710 14.10 -30.05 -23.14
C MET A 710 14.78 -29.86 -21.78
N MET A 711 16.11 -29.95 -21.71
CA MET A 711 16.87 -29.70 -20.48
C MET A 711 16.70 -28.24 -20.02
N ARG A 712 16.76 -27.26 -20.93
CA ARG A 712 16.50 -25.83 -20.59
C ARG A 712 15.08 -25.60 -20.06
N GLU A 713 14.08 -26.25 -20.64
CA GLU A 713 12.70 -26.16 -20.16
C GLU A 713 12.53 -26.80 -18.77
N LEU A 714 13.16 -27.97 -18.54
CA LEU A 714 13.17 -28.64 -17.25
C LEU A 714 13.83 -27.77 -16.17
N GLU A 715 15.00 -27.22 -16.44
CA GLU A 715 15.72 -26.33 -15.55
C GLU A 715 14.87 -25.13 -15.16
N LYS A 716 14.27 -24.47 -16.16
CA LYS A 716 13.39 -23.32 -15.93
C LYS A 716 12.20 -23.70 -15.03
N ALA A 717 11.55 -24.81 -15.31
CA ALA A 717 10.40 -25.27 -14.55
C ALA A 717 10.78 -25.62 -13.10
N VAL A 718 11.87 -26.36 -12.90
CA VAL A 718 12.36 -26.75 -11.57
C VAL A 718 12.81 -25.52 -10.77
N MET A 719 13.63 -24.65 -11.37
CA MET A 719 14.14 -23.46 -10.69
C MET A 719 13.00 -22.53 -10.28
N LEU A 720 12.03 -22.23 -11.16
CA LEU A 720 10.89 -21.38 -10.81
C LEU A 720 10.08 -22.00 -9.67
N LYS A 721 9.74 -23.29 -9.76
CA LYS A 721 8.95 -23.97 -8.73
C LYS A 721 9.64 -23.95 -7.36
N VAL A 722 10.95 -24.21 -7.32
CA VAL A 722 11.70 -24.21 -6.06
C VAL A 722 11.85 -22.79 -5.50
N VAL A 723 12.18 -21.80 -6.34
CA VAL A 723 12.29 -20.41 -5.91
C VAL A 723 10.96 -19.94 -5.32
N ASP A 724 9.85 -20.19 -6.00
CA ASP A 724 8.51 -19.76 -5.54
C ASP A 724 8.12 -20.46 -4.22
N SER A 725 8.34 -21.79 -4.11
CA SER A 725 8.03 -22.54 -2.88
C SER A 725 8.87 -22.06 -1.69
N LYS A 726 10.19 -21.93 -1.87
CA LYS A 726 11.09 -21.51 -0.79
C LYS A 726 10.89 -20.06 -0.40
N TRP A 727 10.51 -19.18 -1.34
CA TRP A 727 10.17 -17.81 -1.03
C TRP A 727 8.87 -17.71 -0.22
N MET A 728 7.84 -18.51 -0.54
CA MET A 728 6.61 -18.55 0.26
C MET A 728 6.84 -19.08 1.67
N GLU A 729 7.64 -20.16 1.84
CA GLU A 729 8.05 -20.66 3.16
C GLU A 729 8.77 -19.56 3.95
N HIS A 730 9.69 -18.85 3.31
CA HIS A 730 10.45 -17.74 3.92
C HIS A 730 9.57 -16.57 4.36
N LEU A 731 8.52 -16.22 3.60
CA LEU A 731 7.57 -15.18 4.03
C LEU A 731 6.89 -15.56 5.34
N ASP A 732 6.47 -16.83 5.50
CA ASP A 732 5.86 -17.33 6.73
C ASP A 732 6.87 -17.31 7.91
N ASP A 733 8.13 -17.72 7.69
CA ASP A 733 9.19 -17.69 8.71
C ASP A 733 9.48 -16.26 9.17
N MET A 734 9.47 -15.30 8.24
CA MET A 734 9.69 -13.88 8.54
C MET A 734 8.51 -13.24 9.29
N ASP A 735 7.28 -13.65 9.00
CA ASP A 735 6.10 -13.21 9.74
C ASP A 735 6.14 -13.76 11.17
N MET A 736 6.47 -15.03 11.38
CA MET A 736 6.70 -15.63 12.72
C MET A 736 7.82 -14.93 13.48
N LEU A 737 8.95 -14.62 12.81
CA LEU A 737 10.06 -13.89 13.43
C LEU A 737 9.59 -12.51 13.91
N LYS A 738 8.83 -11.78 13.09
CA LYS A 738 8.33 -10.44 13.40
C LYS A 738 7.41 -10.42 14.61
N GLU A 739 6.57 -11.43 14.79
CA GLU A 739 5.69 -11.56 15.95
C GLU A 739 6.49 -11.79 17.24
N GLY A 740 7.50 -12.68 17.18
CA GLY A 740 8.29 -13.06 18.36
C GLY A 740 9.35 -12.06 18.78
N ILE A 741 9.88 -11.26 17.85
CA ILE A 741 11.07 -10.43 18.10
C ILE A 741 10.84 -9.30 19.12
N GLY A 742 9.60 -8.84 19.26
CA GLY A 742 9.22 -7.81 20.23
C GLY A 742 9.53 -8.20 21.68
N LEU A 743 9.49 -9.48 22.02
CA LEU A 743 9.80 -10.00 23.35
C LEU A 743 11.27 -9.79 23.74
N ARG A 744 12.18 -9.68 22.78
CA ARG A 744 13.62 -9.42 23.06
C ARG A 744 13.89 -8.02 23.63
N SER A 745 12.93 -7.10 23.54
CA SER A 745 13.00 -5.78 24.19
C SER A 745 13.08 -5.86 25.72
N TYR A 746 12.50 -6.91 26.33
CA TYR A 746 12.63 -7.15 27.78
C TYR A 746 14.06 -7.47 28.19
N GLY A 747 14.89 -8.01 27.28
CA GLY A 747 16.32 -8.24 27.46
C GLY A 747 17.21 -7.01 27.15
N GLN A 748 16.64 -5.79 27.04
CA GLN A 748 17.33 -4.53 26.69
C GLN A 748 18.02 -4.57 25.31
N ARG A 749 17.61 -5.45 24.40
CA ARG A 749 18.09 -5.50 23.02
C ARG A 749 17.16 -4.70 22.11
N ASN A 750 17.72 -4.07 21.09
CA ASN A 750 16.89 -3.36 20.10
C ASN A 750 16.24 -4.37 19.14
N PRO A 751 14.88 -4.51 19.15
CA PRO A 751 14.19 -5.52 18.35
C PRO A 751 14.48 -5.45 16.85
N ILE A 752 14.63 -4.26 16.27
CA ILE A 752 14.90 -4.10 14.83
C ILE A 752 16.32 -4.56 14.46
N VAL A 753 17.30 -4.41 15.36
CA VAL A 753 18.67 -4.89 15.12
C VAL A 753 18.71 -6.42 15.18
N GLU A 754 18.06 -7.01 16.20
CA GLU A 754 17.94 -8.47 16.32
C GLU A 754 17.17 -9.05 15.11
N TYR A 755 16.08 -8.40 14.71
CA TYR A 755 15.34 -8.80 13.51
C TYR A 755 16.21 -8.84 12.26
N LYS A 756 17.04 -7.81 12.03
CA LYS A 756 17.95 -7.78 10.87
C LYS A 756 18.95 -8.92 10.88
N VAL A 757 19.49 -9.27 12.05
CA VAL A 757 20.48 -10.37 12.18
C VAL A 757 19.81 -11.71 11.93
N GLU A 758 18.69 -11.99 12.59
CA GLU A 758 17.95 -13.25 12.41
C GLU A 758 17.40 -13.39 10.98
N ALA A 759 16.84 -12.30 10.43
CA ALA A 759 16.35 -12.27 9.05
C ALA A 759 17.46 -12.60 8.02
N PHE A 760 18.68 -12.14 8.27
CA PHE A 760 19.82 -12.47 7.42
C PHE A 760 20.17 -13.96 7.50
N ASN A 761 20.15 -14.54 8.70
CA ASN A 761 20.43 -15.97 8.90
C ASN A 761 19.39 -16.83 8.20
N ILE A 762 18.08 -16.58 8.47
CA ILE A 762 16.96 -17.32 7.85
C ILE A 762 17.02 -17.21 6.31
N PHE A 763 17.31 -16.01 5.78
CA PHE A 763 17.45 -15.82 4.33
C PHE A 763 18.63 -16.58 3.73
N SER A 764 19.76 -16.63 4.43
CA SER A 764 20.94 -17.40 4.01
C SER A 764 20.66 -18.92 4.00
N GLU A 765 19.96 -19.42 5.02
CA GLU A 765 19.52 -20.80 5.10
C GLU A 765 18.53 -21.16 3.98
N MET A 766 17.56 -20.26 3.71
CA MET A 766 16.61 -20.41 2.61
C MET A 766 17.35 -20.48 1.26
N GLN A 767 18.33 -19.61 1.01
CA GLN A 767 19.11 -19.63 -0.24
C GLN A 767 19.89 -20.95 -0.39
N GLN A 768 20.52 -21.43 0.68
CA GLN A 768 21.21 -22.73 0.68
C GLN A 768 20.24 -23.88 0.39
N SER A 769 19.10 -23.93 1.09
CA SER A 769 18.05 -24.94 0.88
C SER A 769 17.49 -24.90 -0.56
N MET A 770 17.41 -23.70 -1.16
CA MET A 770 16.99 -23.52 -2.56
C MET A 770 17.97 -24.19 -3.51
N ILE A 771 19.29 -23.95 -3.36
CA ILE A 771 20.33 -24.55 -4.17
C ILE A 771 20.28 -26.08 -4.02
N GLU A 772 20.25 -26.60 -2.80
CA GLU A 772 20.17 -28.02 -2.51
C GLU A 772 18.97 -28.70 -3.19
N THR A 773 17.80 -28.07 -3.10
CA THR A 773 16.56 -28.61 -3.68
C THR A 773 16.59 -28.57 -5.22
N ILE A 774 17.11 -27.49 -5.82
CA ILE A 774 17.26 -27.40 -7.29
C ILE A 774 18.16 -28.52 -7.81
N ILE A 775 19.34 -28.69 -7.21
CA ILE A 775 20.29 -29.70 -7.64
C ILE A 775 19.72 -31.11 -7.43
N LEU A 776 19.13 -31.38 -6.26
CA LEU A 776 18.45 -32.64 -5.98
C LEU A 776 17.42 -33.00 -7.09
N TYR A 777 16.56 -32.06 -7.45
CA TYR A 777 15.55 -32.32 -8.48
C TYR A 777 16.17 -32.48 -9.87
N LEU A 778 17.09 -31.62 -10.26
CA LEU A 778 17.73 -31.69 -11.60
C LEU A 778 18.52 -32.97 -11.83
N TYR A 779 19.16 -33.54 -10.80
CA TYR A 779 19.91 -34.77 -10.92
C TYR A 779 19.08 -36.05 -10.76
N HIS A 780 17.92 -36.01 -10.11
CA HIS A 780 17.14 -37.20 -9.77
C HIS A 780 15.80 -37.33 -10.52
N ILE A 781 15.20 -36.25 -11.04
CA ILE A 781 13.92 -36.30 -11.77
C ILE A 781 14.05 -37.25 -12.98
N GLN A 782 13.15 -38.23 -13.08
CA GLN A 782 12.98 -39.10 -14.24
C GLN A 782 11.87 -38.58 -15.14
N ILE A 783 12.20 -38.28 -16.40
CA ILE A 783 11.20 -37.86 -17.38
C ILE A 783 10.56 -39.12 -17.96
N GLN A 784 9.26 -39.34 -17.72
CA GLN A 784 8.49 -40.37 -18.40
C GLN A 784 7.90 -39.79 -19.66
N PHE A 785 8.35 -40.27 -20.82
CA PHE A 785 7.70 -39.95 -22.10
C PHE A 785 6.44 -40.78 -22.23
N THR A 786 5.26 -40.21 -22.03
CA THR A 786 4.01 -40.83 -22.43
C THR A 786 3.83 -40.58 -23.92
N PRO A 787 3.86 -41.61 -24.80
CA PRO A 787 3.60 -41.38 -26.22
C PRO A 787 2.14 -40.92 -26.37
N SER A 788 1.92 -39.74 -26.94
CA SER A 788 0.60 -39.27 -27.31
C SER A 788 -0.01 -40.26 -28.34
N PRO A 789 -1.29 -40.64 -28.22
CA PRO A 789 -1.94 -41.41 -29.26
C PRO A 789 -1.95 -40.58 -30.57
N GLU A 790 -1.42 -41.17 -31.63
CA GLU A 790 -1.39 -40.61 -32.98
C GLU A 790 -2.75 -40.00 -33.34
N ASN A 791 -2.77 -38.68 -33.48
CA ASN A 791 -3.76 -37.98 -34.31
C ASN A 791 -2.98 -36.90 -35.08
N ASP A 792 -2.82 -37.17 -36.34
CA ASP A 792 -2.25 -36.29 -37.34
C ASP A 792 -3.02 -34.97 -37.45
N ASP A 793 -2.52 -33.94 -36.72
CA ASP A 793 -2.83 -32.55 -37.02
C ASP A 793 -1.61 -31.66 -36.68
N PRO A 794 -0.94 -31.08 -37.67
CA PRO A 794 0.33 -30.38 -37.52
C PRO A 794 0.19 -29.00 -36.80
N SER A 795 -0.96 -28.63 -36.25
CA SER A 795 -1.25 -27.30 -35.71
C SER A 795 -1.40 -27.21 -34.20
N LYS A 796 -1.15 -28.30 -33.42
CA LYS A 796 -1.27 -28.24 -31.95
C LYS A 796 0.08 -28.43 -31.29
N LYS A 797 0.59 -27.37 -30.71
CA LYS A 797 1.71 -27.33 -29.75
C LYS A 797 1.41 -28.22 -28.54
N GLU A 798 2.33 -29.16 -28.25
CA GLU A 798 2.30 -30.07 -27.12
C GLU A 798 2.22 -29.32 -25.79
N ARG A 799 1.25 -29.67 -24.96
CA ARG A 799 1.20 -29.28 -23.55
C ARG A 799 1.88 -30.37 -22.73
N ILE A 800 2.89 -29.98 -21.98
CA ILE A 800 3.56 -30.85 -20.99
C ILE A 800 2.68 -30.84 -19.72
N ASP A 801 2.06 -32.00 -19.43
CA ASP A 801 1.34 -32.23 -18.18
C ASP A 801 2.32 -32.84 -17.16
N SER A 802 2.82 -32.02 -16.22
CA SER A 802 3.69 -32.48 -15.14
C SER A 802 2.86 -32.91 -13.93
N SER A 803 2.33 -34.15 -13.96
CA SER A 803 1.83 -34.77 -12.74
C SER A 803 3.01 -35.35 -11.95
N VAL A 804 3.46 -34.64 -10.94
CA VAL A 804 4.41 -35.16 -9.95
C VAL A 804 3.64 -36.08 -9.01
N ASN A 805 3.76 -37.39 -9.19
CA ASN A 805 3.34 -38.36 -8.17
C ASN A 805 4.33 -38.26 -6.99
N ASN A 806 3.85 -37.73 -5.87
CA ASN A 806 4.50 -37.89 -4.58
C ASN A 806 4.46 -39.35 -4.18
N SER A 807 5.55 -40.09 -4.41
CA SER A 807 5.81 -41.28 -3.67
C SER A 807 6.34 -40.85 -2.30
N GLU A 808 5.49 -41.03 -1.27
CA GLU A 808 5.85 -40.90 0.13
C GLU A 808 7.14 -41.69 0.42
N VAL A 809 8.20 -40.96 0.72
CA VAL A 809 9.34 -41.51 1.44
C VAL A 809 8.89 -41.51 2.91
N SER A 810 8.49 -42.64 3.40
CA SER A 810 8.15 -42.88 4.82
C SER A 810 9.39 -42.55 5.67
N GLU A 811 9.31 -41.46 6.42
CA GLU A 811 10.12 -41.30 7.64
C GLU A 811 9.68 -42.32 8.66
N ASN A 812 10.41 -43.41 8.72
CA ASN A 812 10.54 -44.26 9.92
C ASN A 812 12.03 -44.52 10.06
N ASP A 813 12.68 -43.79 10.97
CA ASP A 813 13.53 -44.28 12.04
C ASP A 813 14.23 -43.12 12.77
N LYS A 814 13.72 -42.93 14.03
CA LYS A 814 14.35 -42.26 15.20
C LYS A 814 14.76 -40.79 15.12
#